data_ab9eee3c7dd491f5d35bb5447a8cd156
#
_entry.id   ab9eee3c7dd491f5d35bb5447a8cd156
#
_cell.length_a   1.000
_cell.length_b   1.000
_cell.length_c   1.000
_cell.angle_alpha   90.00
_cell.angle_beta   90.00
_cell.angle_gamma   90.00
#
_symmetry.space_group_name_H-M   'P 1'
#
loop_
_entity.id
_entity.type
_entity.pdbx_description
1 polymer ?
#
loop_
_entity_poly.entity_id
_entity_poly.type
_entity_poly.pdbx_seq_one_letter_code
_entity_poly.pdbx_strand_id
1 'polypeptide(L)'
;MCLNRGYDGEDMNLPETAPATLPLAENAPENCATDGRSRCHLYLVDGSAYIFRAYHRLPPLTNPAGVPVGAVYGYTTMLWKLAEDLHKADGPTHLAVILDKGSKSFRNDIYPDYKANRPPPPEDLVPQFPLIREATRAFSLPCIEEAGLEADDLIASYARAAVAQGWDVTIVSSDKDLMQLVGDHQSGARIDMLDTMKNLRIFLPEVAEKFGVTPDRVGDVLALMGDSVDNVPGIRGIGPKTATKLIVEHGDLESALAAAPTMKASKLRDSLIEQADMARLSRVLVALKEDAALPMPLDDFKLGQIPPEPLAAFLSEHGFSSLLKRLDGGRGSPERATQLHPAKPANASAAPAALAGPQAPAALPAINVEGYDCVTTLEALDSWIERCFAARVVAFDTETSALDAIGADLVGVSLSIGAGQACYIPLGHGGTDMFAEKPEQIDRNTALARLKPLLESDAVLKVGQNAKYDLNVLARFGITVAPLDDTMVISFDMDAGRSEDGIGGGHGMDELARRHLDHTCISFKEVCGTGKKAISFAEVPLARATQYAAEDAEVTWRLHRLLKPRLSHESATRIYERVDRPLIPVVAGMERRGIRVDRDKLAGLSSQFAEAIGALEGEVHELAGQPFTIGSPKQLGEILFDKMGLKGGKKGKTGQYSTDQSVLEKLEAEGVPIARKVLEWRQLSKLRSTYTEALQAAISPVTGRVHTSYSLVGAQTGRLSSTEPNLQNIPIRTEIGRQIRDCFVADPGHVILSADYSQIELRLAAHMADVPELKAAFAAGADIHAATAQELFGHVDRETRGRAKTINFAILYGISRWGLAPRLGVTPEEAQGMIDTYFQRFPGIQRYIHDTLSSVREKGYSETLFGRKCWFPRIGSKNQAERQGSERAAINAPIQGTCADIIKRAMAQMEPALAEAGLPGVKMLLQVHDELVFEVPEGDVEAASAVIRQVMEQAALPSVTIGVPLGVEIGKGPSWGAAH
;
A
#
# COMPACT_ATOMS: atom_id res chain seq x y z
N MET A 1 -38.64 9.20 -48.15
CA MET A 1 -38.34 9.79 -49.46
C MET A 1 -36.88 9.50 -49.72
N CYS A 2 -36.55 8.43 -50.29
CA CYS A 2 -36.08 8.18 -51.66
C CYS A 2 -35.06 9.21 -52.16
N LEU A 3 -33.85 8.79 -52.43
CA LEU A 3 -33.42 8.55 -53.78
C LEU A 3 -31.99 7.98 -53.82
N ASN A 4 -31.94 6.74 -54.39
CA ASN A 4 -30.83 6.12 -55.12
C ASN A 4 -30.28 6.98 -56.22
N ARG A 5 -29.00 6.95 -56.49
CA ARG A 5 -28.44 6.91 -57.88
C ARG A 5 -27.10 6.18 -57.84
N GLY A 6 -27.10 5.03 -58.50
CA GLY A 6 -25.94 4.33 -58.98
C GLY A 6 -25.32 4.97 -60.21
N TYR A 7 -24.12 4.63 -60.54
CA TYR A 7 -23.52 4.66 -61.88
C TYR A 7 -22.69 3.41 -62.11
N ASP A 8 -22.99 2.78 -63.21
CA ASP A 8 -22.37 1.61 -63.84
C ASP A 8 -20.98 1.92 -64.41
N GLY A 9 -20.10 0.98 -64.30
CA GLY A 9 -19.27 0.28 -65.25
C GLY A 9 -18.39 0.99 -66.24
N GLU A 10 -17.15 0.57 -66.26
CA GLU A 10 -16.45 0.13 -67.47
C GLU A 10 -15.15 -0.63 -67.12
N ASP A 11 -15.03 -1.73 -67.85
CA ASP A 11 -13.93 -2.69 -67.84
C ASP A 11 -12.57 -2.09 -68.23
N MET A 12 -11.48 -2.46 -67.54
CA MET A 12 -10.18 -2.63 -68.12
C MET A 12 -9.46 -3.85 -67.53
N ASN A 13 -9.32 -4.86 -68.33
CA ASN A 13 -8.50 -6.05 -68.20
C ASN A 13 -7.03 -5.71 -67.98
N LEU A 14 -6.42 -6.25 -66.93
CA LEU A 14 -5.00 -6.55 -66.82
C LEU A 14 -4.82 -8.00 -66.31
N PRO A 15 -3.78 -8.73 -66.74
CA PRO A 15 -3.76 -10.18 -66.72
C PRO A 15 -3.50 -10.77 -65.32
N GLU A 16 -4.21 -11.86 -65.05
CA GLU A 16 -3.98 -12.78 -63.95
C GLU A 16 -2.55 -13.34 -63.96
N THR A 17 -1.80 -13.05 -62.92
CA THR A 17 -0.75 -13.94 -62.46
C THR A 17 -1.16 -14.50 -61.13
N ALA A 18 -1.51 -15.78 -61.11
CA ALA A 18 -1.82 -16.54 -59.95
C ALA A 18 -0.63 -16.55 -58.96
N PRO A 19 -0.82 -16.25 -57.66
CA PRO A 19 0.19 -16.56 -56.67
C PRO A 19 0.17 -18.07 -56.42
N ALA A 20 1.34 -18.67 -56.49
CA ALA A 20 1.59 -20.07 -56.15
C ALA A 20 1.09 -20.32 -54.71
N THR A 21 0.16 -21.24 -54.59
CA THR A 21 -0.24 -21.87 -53.35
C THR A 21 0.98 -22.61 -52.78
N LEU A 22 1.59 -22.03 -51.73
CA LEU A 22 2.45 -22.78 -50.83
C LEU A 22 1.59 -23.77 -50.02
N PRO A 23 2.00 -25.01 -49.84
CA PRO A 23 1.21 -26.00 -49.09
C PRO A 23 1.11 -25.57 -47.65
N LEU A 24 -0.11 -25.53 -47.12
CA LEU A 24 -0.39 -25.49 -45.69
C LEU A 24 0.37 -26.63 -45.02
N ALA A 25 1.34 -26.30 -44.20
CA ALA A 25 2.03 -27.27 -43.37
C ALA A 25 1.02 -27.81 -42.34
N GLU A 26 0.50 -28.97 -42.61
CA GLU A 26 0.02 -29.91 -41.60
C GLU A 26 1.27 -30.42 -40.85
N ASN A 27 1.61 -29.78 -39.78
CA ASN A 27 2.41 -30.37 -38.67
C ASN A 27 2.47 -29.37 -37.56
N ALA A 28 1.52 -29.48 -36.62
CA ALA A 28 1.74 -28.96 -35.28
C ALA A 28 2.95 -29.73 -34.69
N PRO A 29 3.91 -29.07 -34.07
CA PRO A 29 5.04 -29.76 -33.48
C PRO A 29 4.54 -30.70 -32.38
N GLU A 30 4.82 -32.01 -32.53
CA GLU A 30 4.41 -33.10 -31.62
C GLU A 30 4.89 -32.91 -30.17
N ASN A 31 5.75 -31.89 -29.90
CA ASN A 31 6.41 -31.70 -28.62
C ASN A 31 5.57 -30.93 -27.55
N CYS A 32 4.48 -30.27 -27.89
CA CYS A 32 3.63 -29.57 -26.90
C CYS A 32 2.35 -30.32 -26.50
N ALA A 33 2.03 -31.42 -27.21
CA ALA A 33 0.80 -32.19 -27.00
C ALA A 33 0.77 -33.07 -25.73
N THR A 34 1.88 -33.15 -24.99
CA THR A 34 1.98 -34.02 -23.81
C THR A 34 1.32 -33.44 -22.54
N ASP A 35 1.09 -32.09 -22.48
CA ASP A 35 0.55 -31.42 -21.27
C ASP A 35 -0.89 -30.89 -21.47
N GLY A 36 -1.58 -31.27 -22.54
CA GLY A 36 -2.97 -30.86 -22.81
C GLY A 36 -3.16 -29.40 -23.21
N ARG A 37 -2.09 -28.65 -23.52
CA ARG A 37 -2.13 -27.26 -23.97
C ARG A 37 -2.21 -27.16 -25.48
N SER A 38 -2.96 -26.18 -25.97
CA SER A 38 -3.17 -26.00 -27.41
C SER A 38 -1.97 -25.40 -28.15
N ARG A 39 -1.03 -24.73 -27.45
CA ARG A 39 0.18 -24.08 -28.01
C ARG A 39 1.34 -24.08 -27.02
N CYS A 40 2.58 -23.98 -27.53
CA CYS A 40 3.77 -23.70 -26.75
C CYS A 40 3.76 -22.22 -26.30
N HIS A 41 4.24 -21.96 -25.09
CA HIS A 41 4.36 -20.62 -24.54
C HIS A 41 5.79 -20.40 -24.05
N LEU A 42 6.47 -19.41 -24.63
CA LEU A 42 7.85 -19.06 -24.33
C LEU A 42 7.93 -17.82 -23.44
N TYR A 43 8.66 -17.93 -22.33
CA TYR A 43 9.04 -16.78 -21.51
C TYR A 43 10.49 -16.39 -21.81
N LEU A 44 10.71 -15.14 -22.21
CA LEU A 44 12.03 -14.53 -22.44
C LEU A 44 12.29 -13.53 -21.30
N VAL A 45 13.22 -13.88 -20.42
CA VAL A 45 13.53 -13.07 -19.24
C VAL A 45 14.71 -12.16 -19.55
N ASP A 46 14.49 -10.85 -19.47
CA ASP A 46 15.53 -9.84 -19.48
C ASP A 46 16.31 -9.89 -18.16
N GLY A 47 17.38 -10.67 -18.15
CA GLY A 47 18.19 -10.88 -16.98
C GLY A 47 19.03 -9.65 -16.59
N SER A 48 19.39 -8.80 -17.55
CA SER A 48 20.13 -7.57 -17.31
C SER A 48 19.34 -6.60 -16.45
N ALA A 49 18.05 -6.43 -16.71
CA ALA A 49 17.15 -5.63 -15.89
C ALA A 49 17.02 -6.19 -14.46
N TYR A 50 17.00 -7.52 -14.31
CA TYR A 50 16.95 -8.18 -13.00
C TYR A 50 18.20 -7.96 -12.17
N ILE A 51 19.41 -7.96 -12.79
CA ILE A 51 20.69 -7.74 -12.11
C ILE A 51 20.76 -6.37 -11.44
N PHE A 52 20.55 -5.31 -12.23
CA PHE A 52 20.66 -3.95 -11.72
C PHE A 52 19.58 -3.66 -10.67
N ARG A 53 18.40 -4.22 -10.86
CA ARG A 53 17.33 -4.15 -9.87
C ARG A 53 17.71 -4.81 -8.55
N ALA A 54 18.25 -6.02 -8.59
CA ALA A 54 18.69 -6.74 -7.40
C ALA A 54 19.79 -5.98 -6.66
N TYR A 55 20.74 -5.44 -7.40
CA TYR A 55 21.85 -4.66 -6.85
C TYR A 55 21.39 -3.41 -6.10
N HIS A 56 20.48 -2.63 -6.68
CA HIS A 56 20.03 -1.38 -6.06
C HIS A 56 19.03 -1.57 -4.93
N ARG A 57 18.38 -2.72 -4.84
CA ARG A 57 17.34 -2.98 -3.83
C ARG A 57 17.88 -3.61 -2.55
N LEU A 58 18.96 -4.34 -2.63
CA LEU A 58 19.53 -5.08 -1.51
C LEU A 58 20.78 -4.40 -0.93
N PRO A 59 20.99 -4.52 0.39
CA PRO A 59 22.23 -4.07 0.99
C PRO A 59 23.42 -4.92 0.50
N PRO A 60 24.64 -4.41 0.63
CA PRO A 60 25.84 -5.21 0.34
C PRO A 60 25.85 -6.48 1.19
N LEU A 61 25.83 -7.64 0.52
CA LEU A 61 25.95 -8.96 1.13
C LEU A 61 27.23 -9.60 0.63
N THR A 62 27.91 -10.37 1.49
CA THR A 62 29.06 -11.17 1.12
C THR A 62 28.82 -12.64 1.44
N ASN A 63 29.34 -13.54 0.61
CA ASN A 63 29.34 -14.98 0.88
C ASN A 63 30.38 -15.34 1.97
N PRO A 64 30.45 -16.61 2.42
CA PRO A 64 31.45 -17.06 3.41
C PRO A 64 32.90 -16.82 2.98
N ALA A 65 33.18 -16.73 1.68
CA ALA A 65 34.51 -16.43 1.14
C ALA A 65 34.82 -14.91 1.05
N GLY A 66 33.88 -14.03 1.47
CA GLY A 66 34.03 -12.58 1.44
C GLY A 66 33.70 -11.93 0.08
N VAL A 67 33.23 -12.69 -0.90
CA VAL A 67 32.84 -12.16 -2.22
C VAL A 67 31.49 -11.46 -2.11
N PRO A 68 31.29 -10.26 -2.73
CA PRO A 68 29.99 -9.61 -2.80
C PRO A 68 28.96 -10.48 -3.52
N VAL A 69 27.77 -10.68 -2.92
CA VAL A 69 26.70 -11.53 -3.48
C VAL A 69 25.29 -10.93 -3.32
N GLY A 70 25.18 -9.63 -3.02
CA GLY A 70 23.88 -8.98 -2.84
C GLY A 70 23.00 -9.05 -4.08
N ALA A 71 23.54 -8.70 -5.25
CA ALA A 71 22.83 -8.81 -6.52
C ALA A 71 22.52 -10.28 -6.89
N VAL A 72 23.44 -11.20 -6.61
CA VAL A 72 23.24 -12.65 -6.83
C VAL A 72 22.06 -13.16 -6.02
N TYR A 73 22.01 -12.83 -4.72
CA TYR A 73 20.90 -13.23 -3.84
C TYR A 73 19.55 -12.70 -4.32
N GLY A 74 19.49 -11.41 -4.66
CA GLY A 74 18.27 -10.78 -5.16
C GLY A 74 17.80 -11.37 -6.49
N TYR A 75 18.73 -11.54 -7.41
CA TYR A 75 18.50 -12.18 -8.69
C TYR A 75 17.98 -13.63 -8.53
N THR A 76 18.65 -14.42 -7.70
CA THR A 76 18.23 -15.79 -7.37
C THR A 76 16.82 -15.85 -6.77
N THR A 77 16.50 -14.88 -5.90
CA THR A 77 15.15 -14.77 -5.31
C THR A 77 14.09 -14.45 -6.35
N MET A 78 14.39 -13.58 -7.32
CA MET A 78 13.47 -13.23 -8.41
C MET A 78 13.27 -14.39 -9.38
N LEU A 79 14.33 -15.13 -9.73
CA LEU A 79 14.21 -16.36 -10.52
C LEU A 79 13.40 -17.43 -9.78
N TRP A 80 13.59 -17.56 -8.44
CA TRP A 80 12.82 -18.48 -7.63
C TRP A 80 11.32 -18.20 -7.71
N LYS A 81 10.94 -16.92 -7.53
CA LYS A 81 9.55 -16.50 -7.63
C LYS A 81 8.98 -16.79 -9.04
N LEU A 82 9.74 -16.50 -10.07
CA LEU A 82 9.34 -16.83 -11.45
C LEU A 82 9.17 -18.33 -11.62
N ALA A 83 10.07 -19.15 -11.05
CA ALA A 83 10.01 -20.61 -11.11
C ALA A 83 8.79 -21.19 -10.37
N GLU A 84 8.33 -20.58 -9.28
CA GLU A 84 7.08 -20.96 -8.61
C GLU A 84 5.85 -20.70 -9.47
N ASP A 85 5.87 -19.64 -10.27
CA ASP A 85 4.80 -19.31 -11.20
C ASP A 85 4.76 -20.25 -12.43
N LEU A 86 5.82 -21.01 -12.70
CA LEU A 86 5.89 -21.97 -13.82
C LEU A 86 4.91 -23.15 -13.72
N HIS A 87 4.47 -23.47 -12.52
CA HIS A 87 3.55 -24.58 -12.27
C HIS A 87 2.06 -24.22 -12.37
N LYS A 88 1.75 -22.94 -12.68
CA LYS A 88 0.37 -22.49 -12.90
C LYS A 88 -0.17 -23.02 -14.25
N ALA A 89 -1.48 -23.18 -14.34
CA ALA A 89 -2.15 -23.71 -15.54
C ALA A 89 -1.80 -22.93 -16.83
N ASP A 90 -1.54 -21.61 -16.71
CA ASP A 90 -1.17 -20.71 -17.81
C ASP A 90 0.33 -20.36 -17.85
N GLY A 91 1.17 -21.07 -17.10
CA GLY A 91 2.62 -20.83 -17.07
C GLY A 91 3.31 -21.21 -18.39
N PRO A 92 4.59 -20.84 -18.56
CA PRO A 92 5.35 -21.15 -19.76
C PRO A 92 5.61 -22.65 -19.92
N THR A 93 5.77 -23.07 -21.16
CA THR A 93 6.29 -24.41 -21.53
C THR A 93 7.80 -24.35 -21.77
N HIS A 94 8.30 -23.14 -22.15
CA HIS A 94 9.70 -22.86 -22.48
C HIS A 94 10.13 -21.56 -21.79
N LEU A 95 11.37 -21.48 -21.34
CA LEU A 95 11.91 -20.28 -20.71
C LEU A 95 13.41 -20.15 -20.99
N ALA A 96 13.85 -18.94 -21.29
CA ALA A 96 15.26 -18.58 -21.35
C ALA A 96 15.53 -17.25 -20.64
N VAL A 97 16.70 -17.14 -20.04
CA VAL A 97 17.20 -15.88 -19.45
C VAL A 97 18.27 -15.32 -20.40
N ILE A 98 18.08 -14.07 -20.77
CA ILE A 98 18.95 -13.38 -21.74
C ILE A 98 19.72 -12.28 -21.02
N LEU A 99 21.03 -12.24 -21.23
CA LEU A 99 21.95 -11.31 -20.57
C LEU A 99 22.79 -10.56 -21.61
N ASP A 100 23.20 -9.33 -21.25
CA ASP A 100 24.23 -8.63 -21.98
C ASP A 100 25.61 -9.28 -21.73
N LYS A 101 26.36 -9.56 -22.81
CA LYS A 101 27.71 -10.12 -22.72
C LYS A 101 28.75 -9.06 -22.45
N GLY A 102 28.50 -7.84 -22.83
CA GLY A 102 29.44 -6.74 -22.71
C GLY A 102 28.77 -5.36 -22.73
N SER A 103 29.57 -4.31 -22.66
CA SER A 103 29.13 -2.93 -22.64
C SER A 103 29.03 -2.29 -24.04
N LYS A 104 29.42 -2.97 -25.09
CA LYS A 104 29.46 -2.48 -26.50
C LYS A 104 28.63 -3.39 -27.39
N SER A 105 27.80 -2.78 -28.23
CA SER A 105 27.05 -3.44 -29.30
C SER A 105 27.35 -2.80 -30.66
N PHE A 106 26.83 -3.35 -31.75
CA PHE A 106 26.97 -2.79 -33.11
C PHE A 106 26.46 -1.33 -33.19
N ARG A 107 25.65 -0.88 -32.25
CA ARG A 107 25.17 0.52 -32.18
C ARG A 107 26.31 1.50 -31.88
N ASN A 108 27.34 1.08 -31.15
CA ASN A 108 28.51 1.91 -30.88
C ASN A 108 29.37 2.11 -32.16
N ASP A 109 29.29 1.20 -33.12
CA ASP A 109 29.97 1.37 -34.42
C ASP A 109 29.24 2.41 -35.30
N ILE A 110 27.89 2.52 -35.13
CA ILE A 110 27.04 3.48 -35.81
C ILE A 110 27.14 4.87 -35.16
N TYR A 111 27.07 4.89 -33.81
CA TYR A 111 27.11 6.11 -33.00
C TYR A 111 28.00 5.88 -31.78
N PRO A 112 29.26 6.37 -31.81
CA PRO A 112 30.25 6.13 -30.75
C PRO A 112 29.80 6.60 -29.36
N ASP A 113 28.92 7.62 -29.29
CA ASP A 113 28.39 8.17 -28.03
C ASP A 113 27.18 7.39 -27.48
N TYR A 114 26.74 6.33 -28.17
CA TYR A 114 25.66 5.47 -27.69
C TYR A 114 26.00 4.87 -26.32
N LYS A 115 25.13 5.07 -25.31
CA LYS A 115 25.32 4.68 -23.90
C LYS A 115 26.61 5.24 -23.23
N ALA A 116 27.30 6.22 -23.84
CA ALA A 116 28.55 6.79 -23.30
C ALA A 116 28.33 7.53 -21.95
N ASN A 117 27.11 7.94 -21.64
CA ASN A 117 26.74 8.59 -20.40
C ASN A 117 26.47 7.60 -19.24
N ARG A 118 26.40 6.28 -19.51
CA ARG A 118 26.23 5.26 -18.48
C ARG A 118 27.54 5.11 -17.68
N PRO A 119 27.49 5.24 -16.32
CA PRO A 119 28.65 4.97 -15.49
C PRO A 119 29.05 3.48 -15.61
N PRO A 120 30.35 3.16 -15.44
CA PRO A 120 30.73 1.76 -15.35
C PRO A 120 30.01 1.05 -14.21
N PRO A 121 29.82 -0.28 -14.31
CA PRO A 121 29.24 -1.03 -13.21
C PRO A 121 30.03 -0.80 -11.91
N PRO A 122 29.34 -0.73 -10.74
CA PRO A 122 30.01 -0.64 -9.45
C PRO A 122 31.05 -1.76 -9.26
N GLU A 123 32.19 -1.43 -8.63
CA GLU A 123 33.28 -2.39 -8.45
C GLU A 123 32.87 -3.68 -7.73
N ASP A 124 31.94 -3.58 -6.78
CA ASP A 124 31.39 -4.71 -6.03
C ASP A 124 30.30 -5.50 -6.79
N LEU A 125 29.77 -4.97 -7.90
CA LEU A 125 28.86 -5.68 -8.80
C LEU A 125 29.62 -6.54 -9.82
N VAL A 126 30.81 -6.10 -10.28
CA VAL A 126 31.58 -6.80 -11.34
C VAL A 126 31.82 -8.27 -11.00
N PRO A 127 32.28 -8.67 -9.79
CA PRO A 127 32.50 -10.08 -9.44
C PRO A 127 31.18 -10.88 -9.32
N GLN A 128 30.03 -10.24 -9.32
CA GLN A 128 28.74 -10.91 -9.19
C GLN A 128 28.17 -11.38 -10.54
N PHE A 129 28.60 -10.83 -11.68
CA PHE A 129 28.10 -11.25 -13.00
C PHE A 129 28.36 -12.74 -13.32
N PRO A 130 29.57 -13.33 -13.08
CA PRO A 130 29.75 -14.76 -13.23
C PRO A 130 28.80 -15.58 -12.35
N LEU A 131 28.64 -15.19 -11.08
CA LEU A 131 27.80 -15.89 -10.11
C LEU A 131 26.31 -15.85 -10.47
N ILE A 132 25.88 -14.79 -11.16
CA ILE A 132 24.50 -14.68 -11.67
C ILE A 132 24.24 -15.68 -12.79
N ARG A 133 25.22 -15.87 -13.67
CA ARG A 133 25.18 -16.94 -14.70
C ARG A 133 25.13 -18.33 -14.07
N GLU A 134 25.93 -18.55 -13.03
CA GLU A 134 25.94 -19.81 -12.27
C GLU A 134 24.57 -20.02 -11.57
N ALA A 135 23.98 -18.98 -10.98
CA ALA A 135 22.64 -19.03 -10.41
C ALA A 135 21.61 -19.48 -11.44
N THR A 136 21.61 -18.88 -12.65
CA THR A 136 20.69 -19.26 -13.73
C THR A 136 20.83 -20.72 -14.09
N ARG A 137 22.07 -21.21 -14.25
CA ARG A 137 22.35 -22.61 -14.55
C ARG A 137 21.99 -23.57 -13.41
N ALA A 138 22.09 -23.12 -12.15
CA ALA A 138 21.68 -23.90 -10.99
C ALA A 138 20.16 -24.18 -10.98
N PHE A 139 19.36 -23.31 -11.58
CA PHE A 139 17.95 -23.56 -11.85
C PHE A 139 17.70 -24.45 -13.09
N SER A 140 18.75 -24.90 -13.77
CA SER A 140 18.67 -25.58 -15.08
C SER A 140 17.95 -24.76 -16.16
N LEU A 141 18.08 -23.45 -16.11
CA LEU A 141 17.52 -22.54 -17.09
C LEU A 141 18.58 -22.16 -18.14
N PRO A 142 18.23 -22.09 -19.43
CA PRO A 142 19.08 -21.54 -20.47
C PRO A 142 19.50 -20.11 -20.14
N CYS A 143 20.81 -19.85 -20.20
CA CYS A 143 21.39 -18.54 -19.95
C CYS A 143 22.12 -18.10 -21.24
N ILE A 144 21.54 -17.15 -21.94
CA ILE A 144 21.95 -16.77 -23.30
C ILE A 144 22.57 -15.37 -23.29
N GLU A 145 23.71 -15.26 -23.98
CA GLU A 145 24.41 -14.00 -24.19
C GLU A 145 25.24 -14.08 -25.47
N GLU A 146 25.32 -13.01 -26.28
CA GLU A 146 26.10 -12.96 -27.51
C GLU A 146 26.89 -11.66 -27.63
N ALA A 147 28.16 -11.77 -28.10
CA ALA A 147 29.03 -10.61 -28.22
C ALA A 147 28.57 -9.70 -29.38
N GLY A 148 28.55 -8.39 -29.14
CA GLY A 148 28.18 -7.41 -30.16
C GLY A 148 26.65 -7.20 -30.30
N LEU A 149 25.82 -7.97 -29.57
CA LEU A 149 24.38 -7.79 -29.46
C LEU A 149 24.01 -7.40 -28.03
N GLU A 150 22.91 -6.70 -27.90
CA GLU A 150 22.27 -6.42 -26.60
C GLU A 150 21.23 -7.51 -26.28
N ALA A 151 20.92 -7.66 -25.00
CA ALA A 151 19.88 -8.60 -24.57
C ALA A 151 18.57 -8.37 -25.30
N ASP A 152 18.19 -7.11 -25.53
CA ASP A 152 16.97 -6.72 -26.24
C ASP A 152 16.92 -7.21 -27.68
N ASP A 153 18.07 -7.23 -28.39
CA ASP A 153 18.18 -7.74 -29.76
C ASP A 153 17.97 -9.26 -29.81
N LEU A 154 18.55 -9.97 -28.86
CA LEU A 154 18.33 -11.42 -28.73
C LEU A 154 16.88 -11.74 -28.34
N ILE A 155 16.29 -11.00 -27.39
CA ILE A 155 14.89 -11.14 -27.00
C ILE A 155 14.00 -10.93 -28.23
N ALA A 156 14.24 -9.89 -29.02
CA ALA A 156 13.47 -9.60 -30.24
C ALA A 156 13.58 -10.73 -31.25
N SER A 157 14.81 -11.21 -31.53
CA SER A 157 15.04 -12.28 -32.49
C SER A 157 14.42 -13.62 -32.07
N TYR A 158 14.52 -13.99 -30.78
CA TYR A 158 13.87 -15.18 -30.24
C TYR A 158 12.34 -15.06 -30.26
N ALA A 159 11.79 -13.89 -29.88
CA ALA A 159 10.35 -13.65 -29.91
C ALA A 159 9.78 -13.82 -31.32
N ARG A 160 10.45 -13.22 -32.33
CA ARG A 160 10.03 -13.37 -33.75
C ARG A 160 10.13 -14.81 -34.25
N ALA A 161 11.20 -15.51 -33.90
CA ALA A 161 11.39 -16.92 -34.28
C ALA A 161 10.31 -17.82 -33.64
N ALA A 162 9.93 -17.56 -32.39
CA ALA A 162 8.92 -18.33 -31.68
C ALA A 162 7.52 -18.11 -32.26
N VAL A 163 7.10 -16.86 -32.49
CA VAL A 163 5.77 -16.59 -33.06
C VAL A 163 5.66 -17.06 -34.51
N ALA A 164 6.75 -17.10 -35.25
CA ALA A 164 6.80 -17.68 -36.58
C ALA A 164 6.51 -19.20 -36.56
N GLN A 165 6.86 -19.88 -35.44
CA GLN A 165 6.53 -21.29 -35.20
C GLN A 165 5.15 -21.50 -34.56
N GLY A 166 4.37 -20.43 -34.35
CA GLY A 166 3.04 -20.46 -33.74
C GLY A 166 3.05 -20.55 -32.22
N TRP A 167 4.17 -20.20 -31.55
CA TRP A 167 4.29 -20.15 -30.11
C TRP A 167 3.88 -18.78 -29.57
N ASP A 168 3.15 -18.75 -28.46
CA ASP A 168 2.92 -17.50 -27.71
C ASP A 168 4.19 -17.10 -26.95
N VAL A 169 4.45 -15.80 -26.81
CA VAL A 169 5.65 -15.28 -26.16
C VAL A 169 5.28 -14.26 -25.11
N THR A 170 5.82 -14.40 -23.90
CA THR A 170 5.79 -13.36 -22.86
C THR A 170 7.20 -12.86 -22.60
N ILE A 171 7.46 -11.58 -22.82
CA ILE A 171 8.73 -10.93 -22.53
C ILE A 171 8.69 -10.41 -21.08
N VAL A 172 9.53 -10.94 -20.21
CA VAL A 172 9.60 -10.57 -18.79
C VAL A 172 10.63 -9.45 -18.62
N SER A 173 10.19 -8.22 -18.80
CA SER A 173 11.00 -7.00 -18.68
C SER A 173 10.13 -5.79 -18.34
N SER A 174 10.72 -4.74 -17.77
CA SER A 174 10.13 -3.42 -17.59
C SER A 174 10.62 -2.41 -18.63
N ASP A 175 11.46 -2.83 -19.56
CA ASP A 175 12.02 -1.95 -20.58
C ASP A 175 10.93 -1.53 -21.60
N LYS A 176 10.84 -0.22 -21.78
CA LYS A 176 9.85 0.38 -22.70
C LYS A 176 10.16 0.10 -24.16
N ASP A 177 11.42 -0.14 -24.50
CA ASP A 177 11.85 -0.30 -25.89
C ASP A 177 11.40 -1.66 -26.44
N LEU A 178 11.27 -2.67 -25.58
CA LEU A 178 10.71 -3.98 -25.94
C LEU A 178 9.20 -3.95 -26.23
N MET A 179 8.50 -2.86 -25.89
CA MET A 179 7.08 -2.68 -26.23
C MET A 179 6.81 -2.57 -27.75
N GLN A 180 7.87 -2.36 -28.56
CA GLN A 180 7.82 -2.42 -30.02
C GLN A 180 7.42 -3.81 -30.53
N LEU A 181 7.62 -4.86 -29.73
CA LEU A 181 7.38 -6.25 -30.13
C LEU A 181 5.97 -6.74 -29.80
N VAL A 182 5.23 -6.05 -28.93
CA VAL A 182 3.92 -6.48 -28.46
C VAL A 182 2.89 -6.51 -29.58
N GLY A 183 2.15 -7.61 -29.70
CA GLY A 183 1.12 -7.71 -30.72
C GLY A 183 0.76 -9.13 -31.12
N ASP A 184 -0.26 -9.23 -31.97
CA ASP A 184 -0.69 -10.48 -32.59
C ASP A 184 0.11 -10.74 -33.86
N HIS A 185 0.47 -11.99 -34.10
CA HIS A 185 1.19 -12.44 -35.26
C HIS A 185 0.29 -13.18 -36.26
N GLN A 186 0.67 -13.20 -37.53
CA GLN A 186 -0.08 -13.88 -38.59
C GLN A 186 -0.29 -15.38 -38.35
N SER A 187 0.59 -16.04 -37.58
CA SER A 187 0.43 -17.42 -37.15
C SER A 187 -0.70 -17.64 -36.13
N GLY A 188 -1.35 -16.56 -35.69
CA GLY A 188 -2.31 -16.55 -34.59
C GLY A 188 -1.67 -16.63 -33.21
N ALA A 189 -0.34 -16.61 -33.09
CA ALA A 189 0.41 -16.45 -31.85
C ALA A 189 0.52 -14.97 -31.49
N ARG A 190 0.82 -14.69 -30.21
CA ARG A 190 0.96 -13.31 -29.71
C ARG A 190 2.24 -13.10 -28.95
N ILE A 191 2.69 -11.85 -28.90
CA ILE A 191 3.75 -11.38 -28.00
C ILE A 191 3.11 -10.41 -27.01
N ASP A 192 3.25 -10.69 -25.72
CA ASP A 192 2.94 -9.79 -24.64
C ASP A 192 4.16 -9.56 -23.72
N MET A 193 4.08 -8.57 -22.82
CA MET A 193 5.15 -8.34 -21.83
C MET A 193 4.59 -8.49 -20.43
N LEU A 194 5.47 -8.88 -19.48
CA LEU A 194 5.21 -8.93 -18.06
C LEU A 194 6.18 -8.00 -17.32
N ASP A 195 5.70 -6.86 -16.86
CA ASP A 195 6.43 -6.00 -15.92
C ASP A 195 6.28 -6.54 -14.51
N THR A 196 7.24 -7.32 -14.05
CA THR A 196 7.26 -7.90 -12.70
C THR A 196 7.44 -6.87 -11.58
N MET A 197 7.74 -5.60 -11.92
CA MET A 197 7.78 -4.49 -10.95
C MET A 197 6.40 -4.06 -10.51
N LYS A 198 5.51 -3.98 -11.48
CA LYS A 198 4.13 -3.53 -11.29
C LYS A 198 3.16 -4.70 -11.24
N ASN A 199 3.64 -5.92 -11.47
CA ASN A 199 2.85 -7.11 -11.69
C ASN A 199 1.79 -6.88 -12.78
N LEU A 200 2.21 -6.23 -13.88
CA LEU A 200 1.35 -5.78 -14.96
C LEU A 200 1.69 -6.55 -16.24
N ARG A 201 0.69 -7.19 -16.85
CA ARG A 201 0.78 -7.65 -18.22
C ARG A 201 0.51 -6.49 -19.17
N ILE A 202 1.31 -6.39 -20.22
CA ILE A 202 1.27 -5.31 -21.21
C ILE A 202 0.89 -5.93 -22.54
N PHE A 203 -0.29 -5.56 -23.02
CA PHE A 203 -0.85 -5.89 -24.33
C PHE A 203 -0.93 -4.64 -25.20
N LEU A 204 -1.59 -4.72 -26.34
CA LEU A 204 -1.79 -3.60 -27.25
C LEU A 204 -2.42 -2.35 -26.58
N PRO A 205 -3.45 -2.48 -25.71
CA PRO A 205 -4.05 -1.33 -25.05
C PRO A 205 -3.07 -0.58 -24.15
N GLU A 206 -2.23 -1.29 -23.36
CA GLU A 206 -1.27 -0.68 -22.45
C GLU A 206 -0.14 0.04 -23.20
N VAL A 207 0.28 -0.49 -24.37
CA VAL A 207 1.23 0.21 -25.26
C VAL A 207 0.61 1.48 -25.81
N ALA A 208 -0.62 1.41 -26.27
CA ALA A 208 -1.37 2.57 -26.77
C ALA A 208 -1.63 3.62 -25.67
N GLU A 209 -1.90 3.19 -24.43
CA GLU A 209 -2.04 4.11 -23.29
C GLU A 209 -0.72 4.82 -22.99
N LYS A 210 0.41 4.09 -23.02
CA LYS A 210 1.73 4.64 -22.66
C LYS A 210 2.33 5.55 -23.72
N PHE A 211 2.24 5.16 -24.99
CA PHE A 211 2.87 5.87 -26.10
C PHE A 211 1.88 6.64 -26.99
N GLY A 212 0.59 6.36 -26.89
CA GLY A 212 -0.45 6.96 -27.75
C GLY A 212 -0.42 6.49 -29.20
N VAL A 213 0.35 5.42 -29.50
CA VAL A 213 0.50 4.82 -30.83
C VAL A 213 0.51 3.29 -30.73
N THR A 214 0.39 2.61 -31.87
CA THR A 214 0.56 1.16 -31.97
C THR A 214 2.02 0.72 -31.77
N PRO A 215 2.32 -0.52 -31.35
CA PRO A 215 3.68 -0.99 -31.10
C PRO A 215 4.66 -0.77 -32.26
N ASP A 216 4.24 -0.95 -33.52
CA ASP A 216 5.04 -0.71 -34.72
C ASP A 216 5.46 0.75 -34.91
N ARG A 217 4.81 1.69 -34.18
CA ARG A 217 5.12 3.13 -34.22
C ARG A 217 5.86 3.62 -32.96
N VAL A 218 6.07 2.78 -31.99
CA VAL A 218 6.81 3.14 -30.77
C VAL A 218 8.25 3.58 -31.12
N GLY A 219 8.93 2.86 -32.01
CA GLY A 219 10.27 3.23 -32.47
C GLY A 219 10.34 4.61 -33.14
N ASP A 220 9.28 5.04 -33.86
CA ASP A 220 9.22 6.36 -34.48
C ASP A 220 9.02 7.48 -33.45
N VAL A 221 8.23 7.22 -32.40
CA VAL A 221 8.08 8.14 -31.26
C VAL A 221 9.39 8.29 -30.52
N LEU A 222 10.10 7.17 -30.25
CA LEU A 222 11.39 7.17 -29.57
C LEU A 222 12.46 7.90 -30.40
N ALA A 223 12.46 7.72 -31.72
CA ALA A 223 13.37 8.41 -32.63
C ALA A 223 13.23 9.93 -32.60
N LEU A 224 12.00 10.43 -32.52
CA LEU A 224 11.71 11.87 -32.42
C LEU A 224 12.10 12.45 -31.06
N MET A 225 11.74 11.74 -29.96
CA MET A 225 11.94 12.29 -28.61
C MET A 225 13.36 12.05 -28.09
N GLY A 226 14.09 11.08 -28.65
CA GLY A 226 15.35 10.60 -28.12
C GLY A 226 15.23 9.81 -26.82
N ASP A 227 16.36 9.27 -26.34
CA ASP A 227 16.49 8.65 -25.03
C ASP A 227 17.74 9.13 -24.30
N SER A 228 17.53 9.83 -23.20
CA SER A 228 18.64 10.33 -22.37
C SER A 228 19.33 9.22 -21.57
N VAL A 229 18.70 8.07 -21.37
CA VAL A 229 19.30 6.93 -20.65
C VAL A 229 20.32 6.24 -21.53
N ASP A 230 20.01 6.04 -22.81
CA ASP A 230 20.86 5.38 -23.79
C ASP A 230 21.62 6.36 -24.69
N ASN A 231 21.52 7.66 -24.37
CA ASN A 231 22.15 8.72 -25.12
C ASN A 231 21.74 8.74 -26.60
N VAL A 232 20.47 8.41 -26.89
CA VAL A 232 19.89 8.54 -28.21
C VAL A 232 19.47 10.00 -28.40
N PRO A 233 19.97 10.71 -29.43
CA PRO A 233 19.89 12.17 -29.48
C PRO A 233 18.48 12.71 -29.70
N GLY A 234 17.64 12.09 -30.51
CA GLY A 234 16.33 12.59 -30.90
C GLY A 234 16.38 13.97 -31.60
N ILE A 235 15.24 14.67 -31.61
CA ILE A 235 15.15 16.06 -32.09
C ILE A 235 15.02 17.01 -30.88
N ARG A 236 15.93 17.96 -30.77
CA ARG A 236 15.96 18.93 -29.66
C ARG A 236 14.64 19.70 -29.55
N GLY A 237 13.99 19.62 -28.41
CA GLY A 237 12.73 20.31 -28.10
C GLY A 237 11.48 19.50 -28.43
N ILE A 238 11.61 18.27 -28.88
CA ILE A 238 10.50 17.34 -29.06
C ILE A 238 10.45 16.39 -27.85
N GLY A 239 9.43 16.50 -27.03
CA GLY A 239 9.16 15.58 -25.94
C GLY A 239 8.07 14.55 -26.31
N PRO A 240 7.75 13.60 -25.41
CA PRO A 240 6.84 12.48 -25.69
C PRO A 240 5.51 12.90 -26.32
N LYS A 241 4.81 13.87 -25.73
CA LYS A 241 3.50 14.35 -26.23
C LYS A 241 3.56 14.91 -27.65
N THR A 242 4.65 15.61 -27.99
CA THR A 242 4.83 16.19 -29.32
C THR A 242 5.21 15.13 -30.34
N ALA A 243 6.09 14.20 -29.97
CA ALA A 243 6.45 13.05 -30.81
C ALA A 243 5.21 12.20 -31.12
N THR A 244 4.45 11.80 -30.11
CA THR A 244 3.20 11.05 -30.29
C THR A 244 2.24 11.77 -31.24
N LYS A 245 2.02 13.08 -31.02
CA LYS A 245 1.12 13.86 -31.87
C LYS A 245 1.57 13.85 -33.33
N LEU A 246 2.85 14.03 -33.59
CA LEU A 246 3.41 14.02 -34.94
C LEU A 246 3.19 12.67 -35.64
N ILE A 247 3.46 11.56 -34.93
CA ILE A 247 3.29 10.21 -35.49
C ILE A 247 1.81 9.90 -35.71
N VAL A 248 0.92 10.26 -34.80
CA VAL A 248 -0.52 10.09 -34.99
C VAL A 248 -1.07 10.92 -36.17
N GLU A 249 -0.56 12.14 -36.38
CA GLU A 249 -1.02 13.05 -37.44
C GLU A 249 -0.46 12.66 -38.81
N HIS A 250 0.77 12.15 -38.87
CA HIS A 250 1.47 11.90 -40.13
C HIS A 250 1.70 10.42 -40.46
N GLY A 251 1.46 9.52 -39.52
CA GLY A 251 1.55 8.07 -39.70
C GLY A 251 2.88 7.47 -39.25
N ASP A 252 4.03 8.01 -39.68
CA ASP A 252 5.37 7.55 -39.33
C ASP A 252 6.41 8.68 -39.32
N LEU A 253 7.65 8.34 -38.93
CA LEU A 253 8.76 9.29 -38.83
C LEU A 253 9.02 10.01 -40.15
N GLU A 254 9.16 9.27 -41.25
CA GLU A 254 9.52 9.84 -42.56
C GLU A 254 8.41 10.74 -43.09
N SER A 255 7.16 10.34 -42.94
CA SER A 255 6.00 11.16 -43.28
C SER A 255 5.93 12.45 -42.46
N ALA A 256 6.25 12.39 -41.16
CA ALA A 256 6.33 13.57 -40.31
C ALA A 256 7.46 14.52 -40.71
N LEU A 257 8.65 13.98 -41.05
CA LEU A 257 9.77 14.76 -41.56
C LEU A 257 9.47 15.37 -42.93
N ALA A 258 8.84 14.63 -43.84
CA ALA A 258 8.45 15.12 -45.14
C ALA A 258 7.38 16.21 -45.07
N ALA A 259 6.49 16.17 -44.13
CA ALA A 259 5.46 17.19 -43.92
C ALA A 259 6.04 18.49 -43.31
N ALA A 260 7.18 18.43 -42.61
CA ALA A 260 7.76 19.58 -41.91
C ALA A 260 7.89 20.85 -42.77
N PRO A 261 8.39 20.83 -44.02
CA PRO A 261 8.48 22.03 -44.86
C PRO A 261 7.15 22.75 -45.09
N THR A 262 6.02 22.00 -45.07
CA THR A 262 4.69 22.56 -45.30
C THR A 262 3.99 23.03 -44.05
N MET A 263 4.53 22.74 -42.88
CA MET A 263 4.00 23.19 -41.60
C MET A 263 4.11 24.71 -41.41
N LYS A 264 3.22 25.25 -40.58
CA LYS A 264 3.28 26.66 -40.19
C LYS A 264 4.65 26.97 -39.54
N ALA A 265 5.20 28.14 -39.91
CA ALA A 265 6.49 28.59 -39.33
C ALA A 265 6.50 28.54 -37.82
N SER A 266 7.39 27.77 -37.24
CA SER A 266 7.52 27.51 -35.81
C SER A 266 8.86 26.86 -35.49
N LYS A 267 9.33 27.00 -34.26
CA LYS A 267 10.54 26.32 -33.78
C LYS A 267 10.48 24.79 -33.98
N LEU A 268 9.29 24.20 -33.85
CA LEU A 268 9.08 22.77 -34.08
C LEU A 268 9.37 22.40 -35.54
N ARG A 269 8.78 23.12 -36.49
CA ARG A 269 9.03 22.93 -37.93
C ARG A 269 10.53 23.03 -38.23
N ASP A 270 11.15 24.12 -37.76
CA ASP A 270 12.56 24.39 -38.05
C ASP A 270 13.46 23.30 -37.47
N SER A 271 13.19 22.83 -36.24
CA SER A 271 13.90 21.69 -35.61
C SER A 271 13.72 20.37 -36.40
N LEU A 272 12.51 20.08 -36.91
CA LEU A 272 12.25 18.90 -37.73
C LEU A 272 13.05 18.92 -39.05
N ILE A 273 13.16 20.10 -39.67
CA ILE A 273 13.93 20.25 -40.94
C ILE A 273 15.42 20.15 -40.66
N GLU A 274 15.95 20.89 -39.67
CA GLU A 274 17.37 20.99 -39.37
C GLU A 274 17.97 19.69 -38.82
N GLN A 275 17.17 18.91 -38.09
CA GLN A 275 17.63 17.71 -37.38
C GLN A 275 17.03 16.41 -37.92
N ALA A 276 16.54 16.41 -39.17
CA ALA A 276 15.94 15.24 -39.79
C ALA A 276 16.89 14.01 -39.81
N ASP A 277 18.17 14.22 -40.13
CA ASP A 277 19.17 13.15 -40.16
C ASP A 277 19.47 12.60 -38.75
N MET A 278 19.36 13.45 -37.72
CA MET A 278 19.51 13.03 -36.34
C MET A 278 18.33 12.15 -35.91
N ALA A 279 17.11 12.46 -36.32
CA ALA A 279 15.94 11.61 -36.10
C ALA A 279 16.08 10.24 -36.78
N ARG A 280 16.58 10.21 -38.03
CA ARG A 280 16.86 8.97 -38.73
C ARG A 280 17.94 8.13 -38.04
N LEU A 281 19.04 8.77 -37.60
CA LEU A 281 20.06 8.10 -36.79
C LEU A 281 19.43 7.52 -35.52
N SER A 282 18.62 8.33 -34.80
CA SER A 282 17.93 7.86 -33.60
C SER A 282 17.00 6.68 -33.89
N ARG A 283 16.30 6.67 -35.03
CA ARG A 283 15.45 5.54 -35.45
C ARG A 283 16.24 4.24 -35.64
N VAL A 284 17.45 4.35 -36.19
CA VAL A 284 18.34 3.20 -36.32
C VAL A 284 18.85 2.70 -34.97
N LEU A 285 19.15 3.61 -34.04
CA LEU A 285 19.64 3.26 -32.71
C LEU A 285 18.58 2.61 -31.81
N VAL A 286 17.29 3.02 -31.91
CA VAL A 286 16.18 2.45 -31.13
C VAL A 286 15.55 1.23 -31.79
N ALA A 287 15.94 0.89 -33.04
CA ALA A 287 15.44 -0.31 -33.72
C ALA A 287 16.01 -1.56 -33.06
N LEU A 288 15.14 -2.51 -32.76
CA LEU A 288 15.53 -3.83 -32.29
C LEU A 288 15.95 -4.70 -33.46
N LYS A 289 17.03 -5.48 -33.30
CA LYS A 289 17.44 -6.47 -34.31
C LYS A 289 16.62 -7.74 -34.10
N GLU A 290 15.75 -8.02 -35.07
CA GLU A 290 14.80 -9.14 -35.01
C GLU A 290 15.28 -10.39 -35.77
N ASP A 291 16.45 -10.32 -36.45
CA ASP A 291 17.00 -11.31 -37.33
C ASP A 291 18.42 -11.79 -36.93
N ALA A 292 18.78 -11.62 -35.66
CA ALA A 292 20.07 -12.08 -35.16
C ALA A 292 20.14 -13.62 -35.20
N ALA A 293 21.38 -14.13 -35.42
CA ALA A 293 21.63 -15.57 -35.30
C ALA A 293 21.34 -16.02 -33.86
N LEU A 294 20.52 -17.08 -33.73
CA LEU A 294 20.11 -17.60 -32.43
C LEU A 294 21.17 -18.56 -31.89
N PRO A 295 21.87 -18.26 -30.78
CA PRO A 295 22.90 -19.11 -30.20
C PRO A 295 22.43 -20.50 -29.77
N MET A 296 21.14 -20.67 -29.50
CA MET A 296 20.53 -21.93 -29.04
C MET A 296 19.15 -22.12 -29.69
N PRO A 297 18.79 -23.34 -30.12
CA PRO A 297 17.44 -23.60 -30.67
C PRO A 297 16.34 -23.41 -29.62
N LEU A 298 15.14 -23.04 -30.06
CA LEU A 298 13.97 -22.84 -29.20
C LEU A 298 13.58 -24.09 -28.42
N ASP A 299 13.70 -25.26 -29.01
CA ASP A 299 13.36 -26.54 -28.38
C ASP A 299 14.19 -26.84 -27.11
N ASP A 300 15.42 -26.30 -27.04
CA ASP A 300 16.31 -26.46 -25.90
C ASP A 300 15.88 -25.59 -24.68
N PHE A 301 14.86 -24.74 -24.86
CA PHE A 301 14.29 -23.91 -23.79
C PHE A 301 13.20 -24.61 -23.00
N LYS A 302 12.87 -25.85 -23.34
CA LYS A 302 11.81 -26.63 -22.70
C LYS A 302 12.04 -26.74 -21.20
N LEU A 303 11.05 -26.35 -20.45
CA LEU A 303 11.09 -26.42 -18.99
C LEU A 303 11.03 -27.86 -18.49
N GLY A 304 12.02 -28.22 -17.66
CA GLY A 304 12.05 -29.44 -16.87
C GLY A 304 11.78 -29.17 -15.39
N GLN A 305 11.81 -30.24 -14.61
CA GLN A 305 11.84 -30.07 -13.16
C GLN A 305 13.18 -29.45 -12.76
N ILE A 306 13.14 -28.43 -11.89
CA ILE A 306 14.35 -27.81 -11.35
C ILE A 306 15.06 -28.85 -10.48
N PRO A 307 16.27 -29.29 -10.83
CA PRO A 307 16.98 -30.31 -10.08
C PRO A 307 17.41 -29.71 -8.71
N PRO A 308 17.01 -30.33 -7.62
CA PRO A 308 17.25 -29.77 -6.30
C PRO A 308 18.73 -29.76 -5.90
N GLU A 309 19.53 -30.71 -6.38
CA GLU A 309 20.92 -30.86 -5.97
C GLU A 309 21.85 -29.75 -6.47
N PRO A 310 21.88 -29.37 -7.79
CA PRO A 310 22.67 -28.24 -8.25
C PRO A 310 22.27 -26.92 -7.59
N LEU A 311 20.98 -26.70 -7.40
CA LEU A 311 20.47 -25.51 -6.75
C LEU A 311 20.85 -25.47 -5.25
N ALA A 312 20.72 -26.59 -4.53
CA ALA A 312 21.15 -26.70 -3.14
C ALA A 312 22.66 -26.48 -2.97
N ALA A 313 23.47 -27.00 -3.86
CA ALA A 313 24.92 -26.80 -3.85
C ALA A 313 25.27 -25.33 -4.02
N PHE A 314 24.69 -24.64 -5.02
CA PHE A 314 24.89 -23.22 -5.25
C PHE A 314 24.45 -22.36 -4.05
N LEU A 315 23.26 -22.61 -3.50
CA LEU A 315 22.74 -21.87 -2.36
C LEU A 315 23.59 -22.07 -1.10
N SER A 316 24.12 -23.28 -0.90
CA SER A 316 25.00 -23.60 0.22
C SER A 316 26.37 -22.92 0.09
N GLU A 317 26.99 -22.96 -1.08
CA GLU A 317 28.30 -22.35 -1.37
C GLU A 317 28.28 -20.83 -1.11
N HIS A 318 27.19 -20.17 -1.50
CA HIS A 318 27.07 -18.72 -1.35
C HIS A 318 26.40 -18.29 -0.04
N GLY A 319 26.06 -19.23 0.87
CA GLY A 319 25.52 -18.93 2.20
C GLY A 319 24.06 -18.44 2.17
N PHE A 320 23.28 -18.80 1.15
CA PHE A 320 21.86 -18.41 0.99
C PHE A 320 20.93 -19.30 1.81
N SER A 321 21.15 -19.30 3.13
CA SER A 321 20.49 -20.22 4.08
C SER A 321 18.96 -20.12 4.07
N SER A 322 18.39 -18.97 3.79
CA SER A 322 16.93 -18.78 3.71
C SER A 322 16.33 -19.48 2.50
N LEU A 323 16.98 -19.38 1.32
CA LEU A 323 16.57 -20.07 0.10
C LEU A 323 16.82 -21.58 0.21
N LEU A 324 17.90 -22.00 0.87
CA LEU A 324 18.19 -23.39 1.13
C LEU A 324 17.12 -24.06 2.01
N LYS A 325 16.71 -23.38 3.10
CA LYS A 325 15.60 -23.84 3.94
C LYS A 325 14.27 -23.95 3.18
N ARG A 326 14.03 -23.06 2.24
CA ARG A 326 12.83 -23.08 1.38
C ARG A 326 12.87 -24.28 0.42
N LEU A 327 14.04 -24.63 -0.07
CA LEU A 327 14.23 -25.83 -0.89
C LEU A 327 13.97 -27.11 -0.09
N ASP A 328 14.43 -27.17 1.17
CA ASP A 328 14.23 -28.34 2.05
C ASP A 328 12.79 -28.46 2.56
N GLY A 329 12.08 -27.35 2.80
CA GLY A 329 10.68 -27.31 3.24
C GLY A 329 9.67 -27.83 2.20
N GLY A 330 10.03 -27.86 0.93
CA GLY A 330 9.26 -28.49 -0.15
C GLY A 330 9.35 -30.03 -0.20
N ARG A 331 10.21 -30.65 0.61
CA ARG A 331 10.46 -32.10 0.64
C ARG A 331 9.65 -32.87 1.69
N GLY A 332 8.49 -32.37 2.10
CA GLY A 332 7.54 -33.08 2.94
C GLY A 332 6.80 -34.19 2.18
N SER A 333 7.51 -35.18 1.62
CA SER A 333 6.92 -36.43 1.16
C SER A 333 6.81 -37.45 2.31
N PRO A 334 5.72 -38.20 2.39
CA PRO A 334 5.35 -39.02 3.58
C PRO A 334 6.16 -40.30 3.79
N GLU A 335 7.33 -40.49 3.24
CA GLU A 335 8.06 -41.79 3.25
C GLU A 335 9.30 -41.86 4.14
N ARG A 336 9.49 -40.96 5.11
CA ARG A 336 10.64 -41.08 6.05
C ARG A 336 10.26 -41.07 7.53
N ALA A 337 9.20 -41.84 7.89
CA ALA A 337 8.90 -42.18 9.29
C ALA A 337 9.05 -43.70 9.55
N THR A 338 10.14 -44.32 9.11
CA THR A 338 10.49 -45.64 9.56
C THR A 338 12.00 -45.80 9.48
N GLN A 339 12.73 -45.46 10.55
CA GLN A 339 13.82 -46.27 11.09
C GLN A 339 14.54 -45.55 12.24
N LEU A 340 14.53 -46.27 13.38
CA LEU A 340 15.54 -46.31 14.44
C LEU A 340 15.51 -45.21 15.52
N HIS A 341 14.85 -45.57 16.68
CA HIS A 341 15.65 -45.82 17.90
C HIS A 341 14.86 -46.73 18.88
N PRO A 342 15.50 -47.60 19.68
CA PRO A 342 14.89 -48.67 20.40
C PRO A 342 14.20 -48.26 21.70
N ALA A 343 13.14 -48.96 21.97
CA ALA A 343 12.24 -48.82 23.10
C ALA A 343 12.87 -49.10 24.48
N LYS A 344 12.29 -48.43 25.48
CA LYS A 344 12.15 -48.99 26.83
C LYS A 344 10.71 -48.81 27.33
N PRO A 345 10.21 -49.72 28.18
CA PRO A 345 8.87 -50.20 28.03
C PRO A 345 7.77 -49.51 28.86
N ALA A 346 6.57 -49.77 28.39
CA ALA A 346 5.28 -49.33 28.77
C ALA A 346 4.84 -49.48 30.21
N ASN A 347 3.95 -48.55 30.64
CA ASN A 347 2.78 -48.97 31.41
C ASN A 347 1.53 -48.39 30.72
N ALA A 348 0.65 -49.29 30.35
CA ALA A 348 -0.60 -49.03 29.68
C ALA A 348 -1.64 -48.49 30.66
N SER A 349 -2.24 -47.34 30.25
CA SER A 349 -3.58 -46.95 30.67
C SER A 349 -4.30 -46.43 29.42
N ALA A 350 -5.47 -47.02 29.14
CA ALA A 350 -6.25 -46.77 27.95
C ALA A 350 -6.65 -45.27 27.82
N ALA A 351 -6.26 -44.70 26.71
CA ALA A 351 -6.77 -43.41 26.26
C ALA A 351 -8.03 -43.60 25.41
N PRO A 352 -9.01 -42.69 25.51
CA PRO A 352 -10.21 -42.79 24.67
C PRO A 352 -9.87 -42.44 23.23
N ALA A 353 -10.62 -43.02 22.30
CA ALA A 353 -10.47 -42.91 20.87
C ALA A 353 -10.29 -41.44 20.43
N ALA A 354 -9.22 -41.17 19.71
CA ALA A 354 -9.00 -39.88 19.05
C ALA A 354 -10.15 -39.62 18.08
N LEU A 355 -10.87 -38.53 18.34
CA LEU A 355 -11.78 -37.93 17.38
C LEU A 355 -10.98 -37.57 16.13
N ALA A 356 -11.46 -38.02 14.97
CA ALA A 356 -10.90 -37.67 13.66
C ALA A 356 -10.77 -36.13 13.57
N GLY A 357 -9.58 -35.66 13.29
CA GLY A 357 -9.34 -34.24 13.06
C GLY A 357 -10.22 -33.74 11.91
N PRO A 358 -10.58 -32.46 11.90
CA PRO A 358 -11.41 -31.90 10.83
C PRO A 358 -10.71 -32.13 9.49
N GLN A 359 -11.43 -32.82 8.57
CA GLN A 359 -11.02 -32.92 7.17
C GLN A 359 -10.79 -31.50 6.63
N ALA A 360 -9.69 -31.29 5.90
CA ALA A 360 -9.48 -30.06 5.17
C ALA A 360 -10.75 -29.71 4.36
N PRO A 361 -11.25 -28.48 4.43
CA PRO A 361 -12.45 -28.13 3.68
C PRO A 361 -12.21 -28.40 2.19
N ALA A 362 -13.18 -29.02 1.53
CA ALA A 362 -13.13 -29.25 0.09
C ALA A 362 -12.82 -27.91 -0.63
N ALA A 363 -11.93 -27.95 -1.62
CA ALA A 363 -11.58 -26.77 -2.39
C ALA A 363 -12.85 -26.14 -2.98
N LEU A 364 -13.06 -24.86 -2.73
CA LEU A 364 -14.19 -24.12 -3.29
C LEU A 364 -14.00 -24.00 -4.81
N PRO A 365 -15.10 -24.04 -5.61
CA PRO A 365 -15.01 -23.82 -7.04
C PRO A 365 -14.40 -22.44 -7.35
N ALA A 366 -13.79 -22.27 -8.52
CA ALA A 366 -13.30 -20.99 -8.98
C ALA A 366 -14.43 -19.94 -9.00
N ILE A 367 -14.08 -18.66 -8.82
CA ILE A 367 -15.04 -17.55 -8.91
C ILE A 367 -15.46 -17.41 -10.37
N ASN A 368 -16.78 -17.39 -10.62
CA ASN A 368 -17.37 -17.20 -11.93
C ASN A 368 -18.34 -16.02 -11.90
N VAL A 369 -17.85 -14.87 -12.31
CA VAL A 369 -18.60 -13.59 -12.29
C VAL A 369 -19.79 -13.52 -13.25
N GLU A 370 -19.86 -14.41 -14.24
CA GLU A 370 -20.97 -14.45 -15.22
C GLU A 370 -22.22 -15.14 -14.65
N GLY A 371 -22.08 -15.87 -13.54
CA GLY A 371 -23.16 -16.65 -12.93
C GLY A 371 -23.96 -15.93 -11.84
N TYR A 372 -23.72 -14.64 -11.61
CA TYR A 372 -24.37 -13.90 -10.54
C TYR A 372 -25.76 -13.38 -10.93
N ASP A 373 -26.66 -13.33 -9.94
CA ASP A 373 -28.03 -12.87 -10.13
C ASP A 373 -28.13 -11.34 -10.06
N CYS A 374 -28.76 -10.71 -11.05
CA CYS A 374 -29.21 -9.33 -10.98
C CYS A 374 -30.66 -9.30 -10.52
N VAL A 375 -30.92 -8.79 -9.31
CA VAL A 375 -32.23 -8.84 -8.64
C VAL A 375 -33.02 -7.56 -8.94
N THR A 376 -33.89 -7.58 -9.92
CA THR A 376 -34.68 -6.42 -10.37
C THR A 376 -36.17 -6.50 -9.99
N THR A 377 -36.63 -7.64 -9.40
CA THR A 377 -38.03 -7.80 -8.98
C THR A 377 -38.16 -8.13 -7.49
N LEU A 378 -39.31 -7.81 -6.90
CA LEU A 378 -39.59 -8.08 -5.48
C LEU A 378 -39.65 -9.58 -5.17
N GLU A 379 -40.16 -10.39 -6.08
CA GLU A 379 -40.23 -11.85 -5.92
C GLU A 379 -38.81 -12.45 -5.85
N ALA A 380 -37.90 -11.99 -6.71
CA ALA A 380 -36.52 -12.43 -6.68
C ALA A 380 -35.82 -11.96 -5.39
N LEU A 381 -36.07 -10.74 -4.94
CA LEU A 381 -35.54 -10.19 -3.69
C LEU A 381 -36.04 -11.01 -2.47
N ASP A 382 -37.33 -11.29 -2.40
CA ASP A 382 -37.93 -12.08 -1.29
C ASP A 382 -37.31 -13.49 -1.27
N SER A 383 -37.12 -14.13 -2.43
CA SER A 383 -36.47 -15.44 -2.53
C SER A 383 -35.01 -15.37 -2.04
N TRP A 384 -34.25 -14.32 -2.38
CA TRP A 384 -32.89 -14.15 -1.88
C TRP A 384 -32.86 -13.94 -0.36
N ILE A 385 -33.78 -13.16 0.19
CA ILE A 385 -33.91 -12.93 1.65
C ILE A 385 -34.18 -14.26 2.37
N GLU A 386 -35.09 -15.09 1.87
CA GLU A 386 -35.35 -16.42 2.44
C GLU A 386 -34.10 -17.33 2.43
N ARG A 387 -33.36 -17.33 1.31
CA ARG A 387 -32.09 -18.06 1.19
C ARG A 387 -31.05 -17.55 2.19
N CYS A 388 -30.93 -16.23 2.39
CA CYS A 388 -30.05 -15.63 3.39
C CYS A 388 -30.41 -16.05 4.82
N PHE A 389 -31.70 -16.09 5.17
CA PHE A 389 -32.14 -16.59 6.48
C PHE A 389 -31.80 -18.08 6.67
N ALA A 390 -31.95 -18.89 5.63
CA ALA A 390 -31.60 -20.31 5.66
C ALA A 390 -30.09 -20.51 5.81
N ALA A 391 -29.26 -19.70 5.15
CA ALA A 391 -27.80 -19.76 5.20
C ALA A 391 -27.21 -19.30 6.53
N ARG A 392 -27.88 -18.39 7.26
CA ARG A 392 -27.48 -17.81 8.56
C ARG A 392 -26.17 -17.00 8.55
N VAL A 393 -25.44 -16.98 7.46
CA VAL A 393 -24.25 -16.17 7.27
C VAL A 393 -24.37 -15.54 5.89
N VAL A 394 -24.38 -14.23 5.81
CA VAL A 394 -24.48 -13.48 4.56
C VAL A 394 -23.37 -12.43 4.48
N ALA A 395 -22.58 -12.47 3.42
CA ALA A 395 -21.73 -11.33 3.10
C ALA A 395 -22.55 -10.29 2.36
N PHE A 396 -22.28 -9.02 2.63
CA PHE A 396 -22.96 -7.88 2.02
C PHE A 396 -21.97 -6.77 1.72
N ASP A 397 -22.31 -5.98 0.72
CA ASP A 397 -21.57 -4.78 0.35
C ASP A 397 -22.53 -3.74 -0.24
N THR A 398 -22.16 -2.46 -0.24
CA THR A 398 -22.99 -1.36 -0.76
C THR A 398 -22.26 -0.55 -1.81
N GLU A 399 -22.89 -0.36 -2.95
CA GLU A 399 -22.44 0.49 -4.02
C GLU A 399 -23.05 1.88 -3.93
N THR A 400 -22.21 2.90 -4.12
CA THR A 400 -22.62 4.30 -3.94
C THR A 400 -22.11 5.21 -5.06
N SER A 401 -22.68 6.41 -5.14
CA SER A 401 -22.30 7.42 -6.14
C SER A 401 -20.97 8.13 -5.86
N ALA A 402 -20.45 8.04 -4.63
CA ALA A 402 -19.21 8.69 -4.19
C ALA A 402 -18.63 8.00 -2.95
N LEU A 403 -17.37 8.31 -2.62
CA LEU A 403 -16.68 7.73 -1.43
C LEU A 403 -17.16 8.32 -0.09
N ASP A 404 -17.88 9.43 -0.09
CA ASP A 404 -18.42 10.04 1.13
C ASP A 404 -19.68 9.30 1.61
N ALA A 405 -19.55 8.39 2.57
CA ALA A 405 -20.66 7.61 3.14
C ALA A 405 -21.81 8.45 3.72
N ILE A 406 -21.56 9.74 4.05
CA ILE A 406 -22.55 10.65 4.65
C ILE A 406 -23.40 11.32 3.56
N GLY A 407 -22.79 11.64 2.42
CA GLY A 407 -23.45 12.38 1.32
C GLY A 407 -23.80 11.53 0.11
N ALA A 408 -23.11 10.43 -0.14
CA ALA A 408 -23.28 9.61 -1.35
C ALA A 408 -24.67 8.96 -1.46
N ASP A 409 -25.23 8.89 -2.65
CA ASP A 409 -26.44 8.13 -2.92
C ASP A 409 -26.16 6.63 -2.97
N LEU A 410 -27.05 5.82 -2.37
CA LEU A 410 -27.01 4.37 -2.48
C LEU A 410 -27.45 3.96 -3.90
N VAL A 411 -26.55 3.26 -4.61
CA VAL A 411 -26.78 2.79 -5.98
C VAL A 411 -27.23 1.33 -6.00
N GLY A 412 -26.73 0.51 -5.05
CA GLY A 412 -27.16 -0.88 -4.96
C GLY A 412 -26.62 -1.59 -3.73
N VAL A 413 -27.08 -2.83 -3.53
CA VAL A 413 -26.64 -3.73 -2.45
C VAL A 413 -26.31 -5.07 -3.05
N SER A 414 -25.18 -5.66 -2.70
CA SER A 414 -24.83 -7.02 -3.06
C SER A 414 -24.90 -7.96 -1.85
N LEU A 415 -25.24 -9.22 -2.10
CA LEU A 415 -25.33 -10.27 -1.08
C LEU A 415 -24.65 -11.55 -1.58
N SER A 416 -24.00 -12.29 -0.68
CA SER A 416 -23.46 -13.61 -0.96
C SER A 416 -23.70 -14.56 0.21
N ILE A 417 -24.12 -15.79 -0.09
CA ILE A 417 -24.40 -16.86 0.88
C ILE A 417 -23.55 -18.12 0.65
N GLY A 418 -22.73 -18.11 -0.40
CA GLY A 418 -21.90 -19.25 -0.77
C GLY A 418 -21.08 -19.03 -2.01
N ALA A 419 -20.18 -19.96 -2.30
CA ALA A 419 -19.39 -19.94 -3.52
C ALA A 419 -20.31 -20.05 -4.76
N GLY A 420 -20.22 -19.11 -5.68
CA GLY A 420 -21.09 -18.99 -6.86
C GLY A 420 -22.55 -18.62 -6.53
N GLN A 421 -22.82 -18.18 -5.29
CA GLN A 421 -24.17 -17.81 -4.85
C GLN A 421 -24.15 -16.36 -4.35
N ALA A 422 -24.07 -15.45 -5.29
CA ALA A 422 -24.09 -14.02 -5.03
C ALA A 422 -25.06 -13.29 -5.96
N CYS A 423 -25.55 -12.15 -5.50
CA CYS A 423 -26.44 -11.30 -6.29
C CYS A 423 -26.14 -9.82 -6.08
N TYR A 424 -26.60 -9.02 -7.04
CA TYR A 424 -26.63 -7.58 -6.96
C TYR A 424 -28.07 -7.08 -7.05
N ILE A 425 -28.45 -6.14 -6.20
CA ILE A 425 -29.79 -5.52 -6.13
C ILE A 425 -29.62 -4.05 -6.54
N PRO A 426 -29.85 -3.68 -7.80
CA PRO A 426 -29.76 -2.31 -8.27
C PRO A 426 -30.90 -1.46 -7.68
N LEU A 427 -30.58 -0.26 -7.16
CA LEU A 427 -31.52 0.62 -6.46
C LEU A 427 -31.43 2.08 -6.92
N GLY A 428 -30.36 2.47 -7.60
CA GLY A 428 -30.08 3.85 -7.97
C GLY A 428 -29.37 4.01 -9.30
N HIS A 429 -29.45 3.03 -10.19
CA HIS A 429 -28.88 3.14 -11.54
C HIS A 429 -29.71 4.04 -12.44
N GLY A 430 -29.05 4.79 -13.31
CA GLY A 430 -29.58 5.71 -14.27
C GLY A 430 -28.71 6.94 -14.37
N GLY A 431 -28.32 7.31 -15.60
CA GLY A 431 -27.51 8.50 -15.84
C GLY A 431 -28.25 9.81 -15.49
N THR A 432 -27.48 10.89 -15.43
CA THR A 432 -28.00 12.26 -15.29
C THR A 432 -28.78 12.75 -16.51
N ASP A 433 -28.78 12.00 -17.60
CA ASP A 433 -29.54 12.30 -18.81
C ASP A 433 -31.03 11.98 -18.58
N MET A 434 -31.84 13.04 -18.58
CA MET A 434 -33.31 12.93 -18.43
C MET A 434 -33.98 12.15 -19.56
N PHE A 435 -33.29 11.88 -20.66
CA PHE A 435 -33.80 11.17 -21.84
C PHE A 435 -33.28 9.73 -21.95
N ALA A 436 -32.35 9.31 -21.08
CA ALA A 436 -31.90 7.91 -21.02
C ALA A 436 -32.97 7.02 -20.40
N GLU A 437 -33.25 5.88 -21.03
CA GLU A 437 -34.11 4.85 -20.43
C GLU A 437 -33.46 4.35 -19.12
N LYS A 438 -34.16 4.49 -18.01
CA LYS A 438 -33.70 3.94 -16.74
C LYS A 438 -33.83 2.42 -16.77
N PRO A 439 -32.80 1.69 -16.31
CA PRO A 439 -32.89 0.25 -16.24
C PRO A 439 -33.99 -0.21 -15.26
N GLU A 440 -34.55 -1.39 -15.49
CA GLU A 440 -35.48 -2.00 -14.54
C GLU A 440 -34.75 -2.28 -13.23
N GLN A 441 -35.32 -1.74 -12.15
CA GLN A 441 -34.81 -1.89 -10.79
C GLN A 441 -35.93 -1.70 -9.77
N ILE A 442 -35.73 -2.25 -8.59
CA ILE A 442 -36.71 -2.13 -7.51
C ILE A 442 -36.64 -0.70 -6.92
N ASP A 443 -37.80 -0.14 -6.53
CA ASP A 443 -37.80 1.10 -5.75
C ASP A 443 -36.94 0.96 -4.49
N ARG A 444 -36.02 1.88 -4.29
CA ARG A 444 -35.01 1.84 -3.22
C ARG A 444 -35.63 1.68 -1.83
N ASN A 445 -36.65 2.45 -1.53
CA ASN A 445 -37.25 2.42 -0.19
C ASN A 445 -38.00 1.10 0.02
N THR A 446 -38.63 0.57 -1.00
CA THR A 446 -39.33 -0.73 -0.97
C THR A 446 -38.33 -1.87 -0.76
N ALA A 447 -37.21 -1.89 -1.51
CA ALA A 447 -36.17 -2.89 -1.35
C ALA A 447 -35.54 -2.85 0.04
N LEU A 448 -35.19 -1.65 0.53
CA LEU A 448 -34.59 -1.48 1.85
C LEU A 448 -35.53 -1.88 2.98
N ALA A 449 -36.83 -1.63 2.85
CA ALA A 449 -37.82 -2.09 3.81
C ALA A 449 -37.90 -3.63 3.88
N ARG A 450 -37.68 -4.33 2.75
CA ARG A 450 -37.60 -5.81 2.70
C ARG A 450 -36.29 -6.34 3.26
N LEU A 451 -35.15 -5.67 2.98
CA LEU A 451 -33.82 -6.06 3.46
C LEU A 451 -33.63 -5.79 4.96
N LYS A 452 -34.27 -4.78 5.52
CA LYS A 452 -34.11 -4.37 6.91
C LYS A 452 -34.28 -5.54 7.91
N PRO A 453 -35.32 -6.37 7.87
CA PRO A 453 -35.47 -7.51 8.80
C PRO A 453 -34.29 -8.51 8.73
N LEU A 454 -33.69 -8.71 7.54
CA LEU A 454 -32.54 -9.56 7.37
C LEU A 454 -31.28 -8.93 8.01
N LEU A 455 -31.03 -7.65 7.69
CA LEU A 455 -29.84 -6.95 8.13
C LEU A 455 -29.81 -6.68 9.64
N GLU A 456 -30.96 -6.59 10.29
CA GLU A 456 -31.10 -6.38 11.73
C GLU A 456 -31.33 -7.68 12.53
N SER A 457 -31.44 -8.84 11.87
CA SER A 457 -31.72 -10.11 12.55
C SER A 457 -30.51 -10.66 13.29
N ASP A 458 -30.67 -10.93 14.59
CA ASP A 458 -29.64 -11.62 15.38
C ASP A 458 -29.41 -13.08 14.96
N ALA A 459 -30.36 -13.68 14.22
CA ALA A 459 -30.26 -15.05 13.73
C ALA A 459 -29.33 -15.21 12.51
N VAL A 460 -28.95 -14.11 11.87
CA VAL A 460 -28.11 -14.08 10.67
C VAL A 460 -26.87 -13.24 10.94
N LEU A 461 -25.69 -13.83 10.79
CA LEU A 461 -24.44 -13.11 10.84
C LEU A 461 -24.20 -12.38 9.51
N LYS A 462 -24.04 -11.08 9.55
CA LYS A 462 -23.63 -10.27 8.41
C LYS A 462 -22.11 -10.18 8.37
N VAL A 463 -21.52 -10.25 7.20
CA VAL A 463 -20.07 -10.17 6.97
C VAL A 463 -19.79 -9.07 5.96
N GLY A 464 -18.94 -8.14 6.30
CA GLY A 464 -18.48 -7.09 5.38
C GLY A 464 -16.95 -7.06 5.27
N GLN A 465 -16.47 -6.21 4.39
CA GLN A 465 -15.05 -5.88 4.21
C GLN A 465 -14.90 -4.37 4.35
N ASN A 466 -14.29 -3.87 5.42
CA ASN A 466 -14.32 -2.45 5.81
C ASN A 466 -15.75 -1.93 6.02
N ALA A 467 -16.55 -2.75 6.67
CA ALA A 467 -18.00 -2.60 6.81
C ALA A 467 -18.49 -1.29 7.45
N LYS A 468 -17.61 -0.50 8.06
CA LYS A 468 -17.94 0.84 8.59
C LYS A 468 -18.62 1.74 7.54
N TYR A 469 -18.12 1.66 6.30
CA TYR A 469 -18.66 2.43 5.20
C TYR A 469 -20.13 2.07 4.97
N ASP A 470 -20.41 0.79 4.82
CA ASP A 470 -21.76 0.25 4.59
C ASP A 470 -22.70 0.53 5.74
N LEU A 471 -22.20 0.41 6.98
CA LEU A 471 -22.97 0.77 8.18
C LEU A 471 -23.41 2.23 8.14
N ASN A 472 -22.53 3.14 7.71
CA ASN A 472 -22.84 4.57 7.64
C ASN A 472 -23.82 4.87 6.51
N VAL A 473 -23.69 4.22 5.35
CA VAL A 473 -24.64 4.34 4.24
C VAL A 473 -26.05 3.84 4.65
N LEU A 474 -26.14 2.62 5.20
CA LEU A 474 -27.42 1.98 5.57
C LEU A 474 -28.09 2.67 6.76
N ALA A 475 -27.34 3.22 7.70
CA ALA A 475 -27.88 3.95 8.84
C ALA A 475 -28.67 5.20 8.43
N ARG A 476 -28.37 5.81 7.27
CA ARG A 476 -29.14 6.95 6.72
C ARG A 476 -30.57 6.55 6.36
N PHE A 477 -30.80 5.26 6.13
CA PHE A 477 -32.12 4.68 5.86
C PHE A 477 -32.73 4.02 7.11
N GLY A 478 -32.15 4.27 8.29
CA GLY A 478 -32.65 3.72 9.55
C GLY A 478 -32.45 2.21 9.70
N ILE A 479 -31.42 1.66 9.08
CA ILE A 479 -31.03 0.24 9.17
C ILE A 479 -29.79 0.11 10.05
N THR A 480 -29.87 -0.76 11.07
CA THR A 480 -28.76 -1.09 11.97
C THR A 480 -28.31 -2.51 11.71
N VAL A 481 -27.15 -2.68 11.07
CA VAL A 481 -26.64 -4.00 10.73
C VAL A 481 -25.99 -4.66 11.94
N ALA A 482 -26.57 -5.74 12.42
CA ALA A 482 -26.06 -6.53 13.55
C ALA A 482 -26.66 -7.96 13.54
N PRO A 483 -25.92 -9.00 14.02
CA PRO A 483 -24.48 -9.03 14.33
C PRO A 483 -23.58 -8.94 13.10
N LEU A 484 -22.36 -8.44 13.27
CA LEU A 484 -21.44 -8.15 12.17
C LEU A 484 -20.06 -8.78 12.40
N ASP A 485 -19.45 -9.33 11.35
CA ASP A 485 -18.02 -9.60 11.23
C ASP A 485 -17.42 -8.76 10.10
N ASP A 486 -16.11 -8.41 10.20
CA ASP A 486 -15.38 -7.66 9.18
C ASP A 486 -14.09 -8.40 8.83
N THR A 487 -13.94 -8.79 7.56
CA THR A 487 -12.80 -9.59 7.08
C THR A 487 -11.49 -8.81 7.06
N MET A 488 -11.53 -7.48 6.88
CA MET A 488 -10.37 -6.61 7.00
C MET A 488 -9.82 -6.61 8.43
N VAL A 489 -10.68 -6.47 9.41
CA VAL A 489 -10.32 -6.44 10.84
C VAL A 489 -9.86 -7.83 11.30
N ILE A 490 -10.53 -8.91 10.89
CA ILE A 490 -10.09 -10.29 11.17
C ILE A 490 -8.67 -10.53 10.68
N SER A 491 -8.37 -10.13 9.43
CA SER A 491 -7.04 -10.25 8.85
C SER A 491 -6.01 -9.43 9.62
N PHE A 492 -6.35 -8.20 9.99
CA PHE A 492 -5.46 -7.31 10.73
C PHE A 492 -5.07 -7.88 12.09
N ASP A 493 -6.01 -8.42 12.85
CA ASP A 493 -5.75 -8.97 14.20
C ASP A 493 -4.80 -10.17 14.21
N MET A 494 -4.67 -10.87 13.07
CA MET A 494 -3.75 -12.00 12.91
C MET A 494 -2.42 -11.60 12.27
N ASP A 495 -2.46 -10.75 11.25
CA ASP A 495 -1.36 -10.58 10.31
C ASP A 495 -0.75 -9.15 10.30
N ALA A 496 -1.08 -8.28 11.25
CA ALA A 496 -0.56 -6.92 11.32
C ALA A 496 0.98 -6.87 11.34
N GLY A 497 1.59 -6.38 10.26
CA GLY A 497 3.04 -6.27 10.10
C GLY A 497 3.75 -7.58 9.72
N ARG A 498 3.04 -8.66 9.39
CA ARG A 498 3.62 -9.98 9.08
C ARG A 498 4.38 -10.04 7.75
N SER A 499 4.13 -9.13 6.82
CA SER A 499 4.77 -9.11 5.51
C SER A 499 6.20 -8.53 5.57
N GLU A 500 7.19 -9.28 5.08
CA GLU A 500 8.60 -8.85 5.02
C GLU A 500 8.85 -7.69 4.05
N ASP A 501 8.07 -7.60 2.98
CA ASP A 501 8.36 -6.71 1.86
C ASP A 501 7.64 -5.34 1.94
N GLY A 502 6.75 -5.14 2.90
CA GLY A 502 5.84 -3.98 2.89
C GLY A 502 4.91 -3.97 1.67
N ILE A 503 5.07 -4.93 0.75
CA ILE A 503 4.22 -5.22 -0.39
C ILE A 503 3.46 -6.50 -0.02
N GLY A 504 2.15 -6.40 0.10
CA GLY A 504 1.30 -7.53 0.51
C GLY A 504 0.98 -7.60 2.01
N GLY A 505 1.31 -6.54 2.79
CA GLY A 505 0.85 -6.39 4.18
C GLY A 505 -0.49 -5.69 4.31
N GLY A 506 -1.14 -5.35 3.20
CA GLY A 506 -2.46 -4.73 3.18
C GLY A 506 -3.58 -5.70 3.60
N HIS A 507 -4.65 -5.12 4.15
CA HIS A 507 -5.84 -5.86 4.56
C HIS A 507 -7.05 -5.49 3.68
N GLY A 508 -6.81 -4.81 2.54
CA GLY A 508 -7.82 -4.54 1.52
C GLY A 508 -8.25 -5.81 0.79
N MET A 509 -9.46 -5.80 0.20
CA MET A 509 -10.06 -6.96 -0.43
C MET A 509 -9.20 -7.56 -1.55
N ASP A 510 -8.73 -6.74 -2.49
CA ASP A 510 -7.87 -7.18 -3.61
C ASP A 510 -6.62 -7.91 -3.12
N GLU A 511 -5.98 -7.37 -2.07
CA GLU A 511 -4.78 -7.96 -1.49
C GLU A 511 -5.08 -9.28 -0.78
N LEU A 512 -6.18 -9.35 -0.04
CA LEU A 512 -6.62 -10.57 0.64
C LEU A 512 -7.09 -11.63 -0.35
N ALA A 513 -7.82 -11.26 -1.39
CA ALA A 513 -8.26 -12.16 -2.46
C ALA A 513 -7.06 -12.77 -3.19
N ARG A 514 -6.09 -11.95 -3.57
CA ARG A 514 -4.86 -12.40 -4.21
C ARG A 514 -4.04 -13.31 -3.31
N ARG A 515 -3.93 -12.99 -2.01
CA ARG A 515 -3.12 -13.76 -1.03
C ARG A 515 -3.76 -15.08 -0.63
N HIS A 516 -5.06 -15.12 -0.46
CA HIS A 516 -5.76 -16.24 0.15
C HIS A 516 -6.63 -17.04 -0.82
N LEU A 517 -7.05 -16.45 -1.93
CA LEU A 517 -7.93 -17.07 -2.92
C LEU A 517 -7.25 -17.30 -4.28
N ASP A 518 -6.02 -16.75 -4.46
CA ASP A 518 -5.31 -16.68 -5.77
C ASP A 518 -6.21 -16.05 -6.86
N HIS A 519 -6.98 -15.04 -6.46
CA HIS A 519 -7.97 -14.36 -7.29
C HIS A 519 -7.64 -12.87 -7.41
N THR A 520 -7.81 -12.33 -8.63
CA THR A 520 -7.69 -10.90 -8.91
C THR A 520 -9.09 -10.36 -9.13
N CYS A 521 -9.56 -9.51 -8.23
CA CYS A 521 -10.88 -8.89 -8.31
C CYS A 521 -10.97 -7.90 -9.48
N ILE A 522 -12.18 -7.70 -9.98
CA ILE A 522 -12.50 -6.64 -10.92
C ILE A 522 -12.23 -5.30 -10.23
N SER A 523 -11.36 -4.46 -10.79
CA SER A 523 -11.05 -3.19 -10.15
C SER A 523 -12.13 -2.13 -10.43
N PHE A 524 -12.40 -1.23 -9.47
CA PHE A 524 -13.30 -0.09 -9.67
C PHE A 524 -12.92 0.76 -10.89
N LYS A 525 -11.62 0.86 -11.20
CA LYS A 525 -11.12 1.58 -12.37
C LYS A 525 -11.50 0.93 -13.70
N GLU A 526 -11.63 -0.38 -13.73
CA GLU A 526 -12.10 -1.11 -14.94
C GLU A 526 -13.59 -0.91 -15.17
N VAL A 527 -14.36 -0.66 -14.11
CA VAL A 527 -15.81 -0.49 -14.18
C VAL A 527 -16.19 0.96 -14.43
N CYS A 528 -15.60 1.91 -13.69
CA CYS A 528 -15.94 3.34 -13.74
C CYS A 528 -14.95 4.18 -14.56
N GLY A 529 -13.80 3.63 -14.99
CA GLY A 529 -12.77 4.39 -15.69
C GLY A 529 -11.93 5.29 -14.78
N THR A 530 -11.08 6.13 -15.36
CA THR A 530 -10.16 7.01 -14.61
C THR A 530 -10.13 8.44 -15.15
N GLY A 531 -9.80 9.41 -14.31
CA GLY A 531 -9.58 10.81 -14.69
C GLY A 531 -10.85 11.51 -15.19
N LYS A 532 -10.74 12.32 -16.24
CA LYS A 532 -11.87 13.12 -16.75
C LYS A 532 -12.96 12.30 -17.47
N LYS A 533 -12.71 11.04 -17.74
CA LYS A 533 -13.65 10.11 -18.39
C LYS A 533 -14.27 9.13 -17.38
N ALA A 534 -13.95 9.26 -16.10
CA ALA A 534 -14.57 8.43 -15.08
C ALA A 534 -16.07 8.74 -15.02
N ILE A 535 -16.87 7.69 -14.95
CA ILE A 535 -18.32 7.74 -14.77
C ILE A 535 -18.68 7.40 -13.32
N SER A 536 -19.85 7.85 -12.87
CA SER A 536 -20.40 7.40 -11.60
C SER A 536 -20.78 5.92 -11.67
N PHE A 537 -20.72 5.20 -10.55
CA PHE A 537 -21.17 3.80 -10.51
C PHE A 537 -22.67 3.67 -10.91
N ALA A 538 -23.46 4.69 -10.64
CA ALA A 538 -24.87 4.77 -11.09
C ALA A 538 -25.05 4.73 -12.63
N GLU A 539 -24.01 5.08 -13.40
CA GLU A 539 -24.02 5.08 -14.85
C GLU A 539 -23.47 3.78 -15.46
N VAL A 540 -22.96 2.87 -14.63
CA VAL A 540 -22.42 1.58 -15.09
C VAL A 540 -23.55 0.67 -15.56
N PRO A 541 -23.43 -0.02 -16.71
CA PRO A 541 -24.41 -1.00 -17.16
C PRO A 541 -24.66 -2.10 -16.14
N LEU A 542 -25.95 -2.47 -15.90
CA LEU A 542 -26.32 -3.41 -14.84
C LEU A 542 -25.57 -4.75 -14.90
N ALA A 543 -25.33 -5.30 -16.09
CA ALA A 543 -24.59 -6.56 -16.22
C ALA A 543 -23.17 -6.42 -15.66
N ARG A 544 -22.47 -5.32 -15.93
CA ARG A 544 -21.13 -5.06 -15.43
C ARG A 544 -21.12 -4.69 -13.95
N ALA A 545 -22.09 -3.92 -13.50
CA ALA A 545 -22.29 -3.60 -12.08
C ALA A 545 -22.56 -4.86 -11.25
N THR A 546 -23.37 -5.79 -11.79
CA THR A 546 -23.66 -7.08 -11.15
C THR A 546 -22.40 -7.93 -11.00
N GLN A 547 -21.59 -8.03 -12.05
CA GLN A 547 -20.33 -8.78 -11.99
C GLN A 547 -19.41 -8.25 -10.91
N TYR A 548 -19.20 -6.93 -10.87
CA TYR A 548 -18.35 -6.27 -9.90
C TYR A 548 -18.87 -6.40 -8.45
N ALA A 549 -20.07 -5.91 -8.19
CA ALA A 549 -20.61 -5.84 -6.83
C ALA A 549 -20.89 -7.22 -6.21
N ALA A 550 -21.37 -8.19 -7.00
CA ALA A 550 -21.60 -9.54 -6.50
C ALA A 550 -20.28 -10.32 -6.29
N GLU A 551 -19.23 -10.02 -7.07
CA GLU A 551 -17.89 -10.54 -6.83
C GLU A 551 -17.37 -10.06 -5.46
N ASP A 552 -17.49 -8.77 -5.14
CA ASP A 552 -17.04 -8.20 -3.86
C ASP A 552 -17.73 -8.90 -2.67
N ALA A 553 -19.04 -9.16 -2.76
CA ALA A 553 -19.77 -9.93 -1.76
C ALA A 553 -19.31 -11.40 -1.68
N GLU A 554 -19.09 -12.10 -2.81
CA GLU A 554 -18.62 -13.49 -2.80
C GLU A 554 -17.19 -13.60 -2.26
N VAL A 555 -16.29 -12.72 -2.67
CA VAL A 555 -14.91 -12.66 -2.17
C VAL A 555 -14.91 -12.44 -0.65
N THR A 556 -15.72 -11.52 -0.15
CA THR A 556 -15.90 -11.27 1.28
C THR A 556 -16.39 -12.52 2.02
N TRP A 557 -17.38 -13.23 1.46
CA TRP A 557 -17.87 -14.50 2.04
C TRP A 557 -16.76 -15.57 2.09
N ARG A 558 -16.00 -15.74 1.01
CA ARG A 558 -14.89 -16.69 0.93
C ARG A 558 -13.78 -16.37 1.91
N LEU A 559 -13.38 -15.09 1.99
CA LEU A 559 -12.38 -14.61 2.95
C LEU A 559 -12.81 -14.88 4.38
N HIS A 560 -14.06 -14.63 4.73
CA HIS A 560 -14.59 -14.94 6.06
C HIS A 560 -14.47 -16.43 6.39
N ARG A 561 -14.83 -17.30 5.46
CA ARG A 561 -14.74 -18.77 5.64
C ARG A 561 -13.32 -19.25 5.88
N LEU A 562 -12.33 -18.57 5.32
CA LEU A 562 -10.91 -18.88 5.49
C LEU A 562 -10.30 -18.23 6.74
N LEU A 563 -10.61 -16.97 6.99
CA LEU A 563 -9.95 -16.17 8.02
C LEU A 563 -10.56 -16.38 9.41
N LYS A 564 -11.89 -16.48 9.54
CA LYS A 564 -12.57 -16.61 10.85
C LYS A 564 -12.09 -17.83 11.65
N PRO A 565 -11.94 -19.03 11.10
CA PRO A 565 -11.41 -20.19 11.83
C PRO A 565 -9.95 -19.99 12.30
N ARG A 566 -9.14 -19.23 11.55
CA ARG A 566 -7.74 -18.95 11.90
C ARG A 566 -7.61 -18.17 13.20
N LEU A 567 -8.58 -17.34 13.58
CA LEU A 567 -8.55 -16.60 14.83
C LEU A 567 -8.29 -17.49 16.05
N SER A 568 -8.90 -18.67 16.10
CA SER A 568 -8.69 -19.61 17.22
C SER A 568 -7.32 -20.27 17.15
N HIS A 569 -6.88 -20.69 15.97
CA HIS A 569 -5.57 -21.34 15.78
C HIS A 569 -4.41 -20.39 16.07
N GLU A 570 -4.57 -19.11 15.73
CA GLU A 570 -3.56 -18.07 15.95
C GLU A 570 -3.75 -17.33 17.27
N SER A 571 -4.64 -17.78 18.15
CA SER A 571 -4.91 -17.17 19.47
C SER A 571 -5.34 -15.69 19.40
N ALA A 572 -5.95 -15.27 18.28
CA ALA A 572 -6.42 -13.89 18.06
C ALA A 572 -7.92 -13.69 18.37
N THR A 573 -8.66 -14.75 18.72
CA THR A 573 -10.11 -14.66 18.98
C THR A 573 -10.45 -13.62 20.04
N ARG A 574 -9.65 -13.55 21.12
CA ARG A 574 -9.92 -12.65 22.24
C ARG A 574 -9.83 -11.19 21.81
N ILE A 575 -8.80 -10.83 21.04
CA ILE A 575 -8.61 -9.45 20.56
C ILE A 575 -9.73 -9.06 19.59
N TYR A 576 -10.04 -9.94 18.63
CA TYR A 576 -11.11 -9.69 17.68
C TYR A 576 -12.47 -9.55 18.37
N GLU A 577 -12.91 -10.58 19.11
CA GLU A 577 -14.28 -10.62 19.68
C GLU A 577 -14.52 -9.63 20.82
N ARG A 578 -13.47 -9.21 21.56
CA ARG A 578 -13.62 -8.39 22.77
C ARG A 578 -13.08 -6.97 22.64
N VAL A 579 -12.32 -6.66 21.55
CA VAL A 579 -11.75 -5.35 21.36
C VAL A 579 -12.17 -4.76 20.02
N ASP A 580 -11.81 -5.40 18.89
CA ASP A 580 -11.96 -4.74 17.60
C ASP A 580 -13.36 -4.92 16.97
N ARG A 581 -13.97 -6.11 17.05
CA ARG A 581 -15.32 -6.35 16.52
C ARG A 581 -16.39 -5.43 17.16
N PRO A 582 -16.47 -5.29 18.50
CA PRO A 582 -17.43 -4.40 19.13
C PRO A 582 -17.20 -2.91 18.80
N LEU A 583 -15.98 -2.56 18.42
CA LEU A 583 -15.60 -1.20 18.10
C LEU A 583 -16.10 -0.74 16.71
N ILE A 584 -16.31 -1.66 15.77
CA ILE A 584 -16.71 -1.33 14.38
C ILE A 584 -17.95 -0.41 14.35
N PRO A 585 -19.10 -0.78 14.95
CA PRO A 585 -20.28 0.06 14.93
C PRO A 585 -20.10 1.37 15.72
N VAL A 586 -19.26 1.37 16.77
CA VAL A 586 -18.98 2.57 17.57
C VAL A 586 -18.24 3.60 16.73
N VAL A 587 -17.19 3.19 16.03
CA VAL A 587 -16.41 4.08 15.15
C VAL A 587 -17.26 4.57 13.98
N ALA A 588 -18.05 3.70 13.35
CA ALA A 588 -19.04 4.10 12.34
C ALA A 588 -20.00 5.17 12.86
N GLY A 589 -20.48 5.02 14.11
CA GLY A 589 -21.31 6.01 14.78
C GLY A 589 -20.61 7.35 15.00
N MET A 590 -19.35 7.34 15.41
CA MET A 590 -18.54 8.55 15.57
C MET A 590 -18.34 9.29 14.24
N GLU A 591 -17.98 8.57 13.19
CA GLU A 591 -17.82 9.11 11.84
C GLU A 591 -19.13 9.76 11.35
N ARG A 592 -20.28 9.11 11.57
CA ARG A 592 -21.60 9.62 11.18
C ARG A 592 -22.02 10.84 11.97
N ARG A 593 -21.74 10.90 13.29
CA ARG A 593 -22.02 12.06 14.13
C ARG A 593 -21.18 13.26 13.72
N GLY A 594 -19.89 13.06 13.44
CA GLY A 594 -18.97 14.13 13.14
C GLY A 594 -18.86 15.16 14.28
N ILE A 595 -18.10 16.22 14.08
CA ILE A 595 -17.92 17.31 15.04
C ILE A 595 -18.26 18.65 14.40
N ARG A 596 -18.98 19.51 15.11
CA ARG A 596 -19.31 20.84 14.65
C ARG A 596 -18.10 21.75 14.64
N VAL A 597 -17.94 22.54 13.55
CA VAL A 597 -16.87 23.50 13.40
C VAL A 597 -17.45 24.89 13.15
N ASP A 598 -16.99 25.88 13.88
CA ASP A 598 -17.31 27.29 13.66
C ASP A 598 -16.59 27.80 12.41
N ARG A 599 -17.32 27.86 11.31
CA ARG A 599 -16.80 28.24 9.99
C ARG A 599 -16.27 29.67 9.96
N ASP A 600 -16.97 30.61 10.62
CA ASP A 600 -16.61 32.04 10.58
C ASP A 600 -15.34 32.29 11.37
N LYS A 601 -15.21 31.66 12.55
CA LYS A 601 -14.02 31.69 13.36
C LYS A 601 -12.82 31.07 12.60
N LEU A 602 -13.03 29.96 11.92
CA LEU A 602 -12.00 29.29 11.12
C LEU A 602 -11.55 30.11 9.90
N ALA A 603 -12.50 30.80 9.23
CA ALA A 603 -12.22 31.71 8.12
C ALA A 603 -11.42 32.94 8.59
N GLY A 604 -11.80 33.52 9.75
CA GLY A 604 -11.06 34.59 10.38
C GLY A 604 -9.61 34.20 10.69
N LEU A 605 -9.41 33.02 11.25
CA LEU A 605 -8.07 32.49 11.55
C LEU A 605 -7.25 32.24 10.27
N SER A 606 -7.88 31.74 9.20
CA SER A 606 -7.25 31.54 7.89
C SER A 606 -6.76 32.87 7.30
N SER A 607 -7.53 33.95 7.45
CA SER A 607 -7.16 35.30 7.00
C SER A 607 -5.97 35.86 7.81
N GLN A 608 -5.96 35.68 9.12
CA GLN A 608 -4.83 36.05 9.97
C GLN A 608 -3.54 35.32 9.58
N PHE A 609 -3.65 34.03 9.29
CA PHE A 609 -2.49 33.24 8.81
C PHE A 609 -2.01 33.73 7.45
N ALA A 610 -2.91 34.10 6.54
CA ALA A 610 -2.56 34.63 5.23
C ALA A 610 -1.75 35.92 5.35
N GLU A 611 -2.18 36.86 6.23
CA GLU A 611 -1.46 38.11 6.51
C GLU A 611 -0.08 37.85 7.10
N ALA A 612 0.01 36.95 8.10
CA ALA A 612 1.29 36.59 8.73
C ALA A 612 2.26 35.89 7.75
N ILE A 613 1.74 35.01 6.88
CA ILE A 613 2.52 34.39 5.82
C ILE A 613 3.06 35.45 4.85
N GLY A 614 2.23 36.38 4.41
CA GLY A 614 2.67 37.46 3.53
C GLY A 614 3.74 38.36 4.15
N ALA A 615 3.64 38.64 5.45
CA ALA A 615 4.66 39.39 6.18
C ALA A 615 6.00 38.63 6.22
N LEU A 616 5.95 37.34 6.56
CA LEU A 616 7.13 36.45 6.59
C LEU A 616 7.77 36.30 5.19
N GLU A 617 6.97 36.24 4.12
CA GLU A 617 7.48 36.24 2.74
C GLU A 617 8.28 37.51 2.44
N GLY A 618 7.79 38.67 2.84
CA GLY A 618 8.52 39.92 2.74
C GLY A 618 9.84 39.90 3.48
N GLU A 619 9.85 39.46 4.74
CA GLU A 619 11.06 39.34 5.56
C GLU A 619 12.08 38.35 4.96
N VAL A 620 11.62 37.21 4.47
CA VAL A 620 12.48 36.21 3.83
C VAL A 620 13.09 36.74 2.54
N HIS A 621 12.32 37.47 1.72
CA HIS A 621 12.79 38.09 0.49
C HIS A 621 13.81 39.22 0.76
N GLU A 622 13.60 39.98 1.82
CA GLU A 622 14.55 41.03 2.26
C GLU A 622 15.88 40.40 2.70
N LEU A 623 15.83 39.33 3.54
CA LEU A 623 17.02 38.61 3.98
C LEU A 623 17.75 37.89 2.82
N ALA A 624 17.03 37.46 1.80
CA ALA A 624 17.58 36.82 0.59
C ALA A 624 18.11 37.86 -0.43
N GLY A 625 17.75 39.14 -0.29
CA GLY A 625 18.08 40.25 -1.22
C GLY A 625 17.34 40.14 -2.56
N GLN A 626 16.34 39.26 -2.70
CA GLN A 626 15.53 39.10 -3.91
C GLN A 626 14.25 38.29 -3.66
N PRO A 627 13.19 38.47 -4.48
CA PRO A 627 12.02 37.64 -4.44
C PRO A 627 12.32 36.23 -5.04
N PHE A 628 11.72 35.18 -4.46
CA PHE A 628 11.76 33.79 -4.93
C PHE A 628 10.60 32.98 -4.33
N THR A 629 10.33 31.80 -4.86
CA THR A 629 9.27 30.93 -4.33
C THR A 629 9.80 30.17 -3.11
N ILE A 630 9.44 30.57 -1.89
CA ILE A 630 9.91 30.01 -0.62
C ILE A 630 9.52 28.51 -0.51
N GLY A 631 8.34 28.15 -1.02
CA GLY A 631 7.86 26.78 -1.10
C GLY A 631 8.59 25.87 -2.10
N SER A 632 9.50 26.41 -2.93
CA SER A 632 10.31 25.65 -3.86
C SER A 632 11.62 25.21 -3.22
N PRO A 633 11.82 23.90 -2.90
CA PRO A 633 13.08 23.43 -2.30
C PRO A 633 14.31 23.76 -3.15
N LYS A 634 14.15 23.76 -4.47
CA LYS A 634 15.22 24.11 -5.42
C LYS A 634 15.66 25.56 -5.28
N GLN A 635 14.71 26.50 -5.37
CA GLN A 635 15.02 27.94 -5.29
C GLN A 635 15.55 28.30 -3.89
N LEU A 636 14.94 27.77 -2.84
CA LEU A 636 15.42 27.97 -1.48
C LEU A 636 16.84 27.45 -1.29
N GLY A 637 17.15 26.26 -1.81
CA GLY A 637 18.49 25.68 -1.75
C GLY A 637 19.54 26.54 -2.49
N GLU A 638 19.20 27.04 -3.69
CA GLU A 638 20.07 27.98 -4.45
C GLU A 638 20.31 29.27 -3.68
N ILE A 639 19.29 29.81 -3.01
CA ILE A 639 19.42 31.01 -2.17
C ILE A 639 20.37 30.76 -0.99
N LEU A 640 20.09 29.74 -0.20
CA LEU A 640 20.82 29.46 1.03
C LEU A 640 22.28 29.09 0.76
N PHE A 641 22.54 28.20 -0.19
CA PHE A 641 23.85 27.56 -0.35
C PHE A 641 24.70 28.17 -1.47
N ASP A 642 24.08 28.57 -2.61
CA ASP A 642 24.84 29.14 -3.74
C ASP A 642 24.99 30.67 -3.61
N LYS A 643 23.95 31.41 -3.19
CA LYS A 643 24.01 32.90 -3.11
C LYS A 643 24.49 33.39 -1.75
N MET A 644 23.91 32.88 -0.66
CA MET A 644 24.30 33.29 0.69
C MET A 644 25.58 32.58 1.16
N GLY A 645 26.01 31.49 0.47
CA GLY A 645 27.23 30.75 0.78
C GLY A 645 27.23 30.03 2.12
N LEU A 646 26.02 29.65 2.64
CA LEU A 646 25.91 28.98 3.92
C LEU A 646 26.52 27.58 3.87
N LYS A 647 27.19 27.19 4.96
CA LYS A 647 27.80 25.84 5.06
C LYS A 647 26.75 24.78 5.37
N GLY A 648 26.97 23.56 4.89
CA GLY A 648 26.13 22.39 5.24
C GLY A 648 25.12 21.94 4.17
N GLY A 649 25.11 22.57 3.00
CA GLY A 649 24.26 22.15 1.88
C GLY A 649 24.68 20.78 1.35
N LYS A 650 23.84 19.76 1.53
CA LYS A 650 23.99 18.42 0.94
C LYS A 650 23.14 18.36 -0.33
N LYS A 651 23.76 18.02 -1.47
CA LYS A 651 23.02 17.74 -2.70
C LYS A 651 22.55 16.28 -2.69
N GLY A 652 21.27 16.10 -2.96
CA GLY A 652 20.69 14.77 -3.13
C GLY A 652 21.09 14.11 -4.46
N LYS A 653 20.60 12.90 -4.72
CA LYS A 653 20.86 12.15 -5.97
C LYS A 653 20.47 12.93 -7.24
N THR A 654 19.55 13.87 -7.14
CA THR A 654 19.09 14.75 -8.24
C THR A 654 19.94 16.02 -8.42
N GLY A 655 21.04 16.16 -7.69
CA GLY A 655 21.87 17.35 -7.71
C GLY A 655 21.28 18.61 -7.02
N GLN A 656 20.08 18.51 -6.45
CA GLN A 656 19.41 19.57 -5.71
C GLN A 656 19.83 19.57 -4.23
N TYR A 657 19.93 20.75 -3.63
CA TYR A 657 20.15 20.85 -2.19
C TYR A 657 18.96 20.35 -1.39
N SER A 658 19.21 19.59 -0.34
CA SER A 658 18.19 19.32 0.67
C SER A 658 17.93 20.59 1.47
N THR A 659 16.66 20.95 1.60
CA THR A 659 16.16 22.03 2.45
C THR A 659 15.11 21.50 3.42
N ASP A 660 15.26 20.24 3.83
CA ASP A 660 14.35 19.63 4.79
C ASP A 660 14.42 20.33 6.15
N GLN A 661 13.48 19.98 7.02
CA GLN A 661 13.35 20.62 8.31
C GLN A 661 14.63 20.54 9.14
N SER A 662 15.32 19.38 9.11
CA SER A 662 16.54 19.15 9.91
C SER A 662 17.72 20.03 9.46
N VAL A 663 17.79 20.32 8.15
CA VAL A 663 18.80 21.24 7.60
C VAL A 663 18.52 22.67 8.02
N LEU A 664 17.26 23.11 7.98
CA LEU A 664 16.88 24.46 8.39
C LEU A 664 17.00 24.65 9.91
N GLU A 665 16.61 23.67 10.73
CA GLU A 665 16.78 23.70 12.19
C GLU A 665 18.27 23.81 12.58
N LYS A 666 19.13 23.12 11.84
CA LYS A 666 20.58 23.25 12.05
C LYS A 666 21.08 24.63 11.73
N LEU A 667 20.66 25.24 10.63
CA LEU A 667 21.02 26.62 10.25
C LEU A 667 20.46 27.65 11.25
N GLU A 668 19.24 27.40 11.78
CA GLU A 668 18.68 28.22 12.85
C GLU A 668 19.52 28.14 14.13
N ALA A 669 19.92 26.94 14.55
CA ALA A 669 20.81 26.73 15.68
C ALA A 669 22.20 27.40 15.50
N GLU A 670 22.67 27.53 14.26
CA GLU A 670 23.87 28.27 13.90
C GLU A 670 23.65 29.81 13.83
N GLY A 671 22.43 30.27 14.13
CA GLY A 671 22.06 31.69 14.20
C GLY A 671 21.74 32.32 12.84
N VAL A 672 21.37 31.56 11.82
CA VAL A 672 21.01 32.04 10.48
C VAL A 672 19.58 32.60 10.46
N PRO A 673 19.34 33.93 10.33
CA PRO A 673 18.00 34.50 10.49
C PRO A 673 16.98 34.00 9.45
N ILE A 674 17.40 33.84 8.19
CA ILE A 674 16.51 33.41 7.11
C ILE A 674 15.98 31.95 7.36
N ALA A 675 16.80 31.09 7.96
CA ALA A 675 16.39 29.71 8.24
C ALA A 675 15.21 29.68 9.24
N ARG A 676 15.29 30.47 10.31
CA ARG A 676 14.22 30.65 11.28
C ARG A 676 12.93 31.17 10.64
N LYS A 677 13.04 32.22 9.79
CA LYS A 677 11.87 32.78 9.11
C LYS A 677 11.23 31.82 8.10
N VAL A 678 12.03 31.04 7.41
CA VAL A 678 11.52 29.99 6.52
C VAL A 678 10.83 28.86 7.30
N LEU A 679 11.33 28.48 8.48
CA LEU A 679 10.66 27.50 9.36
C LEU A 679 9.31 28.04 9.87
N GLU A 680 9.25 29.29 10.33
CA GLU A 680 8.02 29.97 10.75
C GLU A 680 7.01 30.01 9.58
N TRP A 681 7.45 30.41 8.38
CA TRP A 681 6.64 30.44 7.16
C TRP A 681 6.08 29.07 6.80
N ARG A 682 6.91 28.01 6.81
CA ARG A 682 6.50 26.65 6.52
C ARG A 682 5.46 26.14 7.51
N GLN A 683 5.66 26.43 8.79
CA GLN A 683 4.72 26.03 9.84
C GLN A 683 3.34 26.67 9.63
N LEU A 684 3.28 27.99 9.43
CA LEU A 684 2.02 28.71 9.19
C LEU A 684 1.35 28.29 7.88
N SER A 685 2.12 28.14 6.80
CA SER A 685 1.59 27.69 5.50
C SER A 685 0.99 26.30 5.58
N LYS A 686 1.65 25.38 6.30
CA LYS A 686 1.11 24.04 6.56
C LYS A 686 -0.15 24.09 7.40
N LEU A 687 -0.18 24.87 8.48
CA LEU A 687 -1.35 25.02 9.34
C LEU A 687 -2.54 25.61 8.60
N ARG A 688 -2.30 26.60 7.76
CA ARG A 688 -3.33 27.24 6.94
C ARG A 688 -3.92 26.25 5.93
N SER A 689 -3.08 25.65 5.11
CA SER A 689 -3.55 24.73 4.04
C SER A 689 -4.17 23.44 4.59
N THR A 690 -3.54 22.84 5.62
CA THR A 690 -3.96 21.53 6.13
C THR A 690 -5.15 21.61 7.06
N TYR A 691 -5.28 22.71 7.84
CA TYR A 691 -6.34 22.81 8.83
C TYR A 691 -7.35 23.92 8.50
N THR A 692 -6.95 25.18 8.39
CA THR A 692 -7.97 26.24 8.27
C THR A 692 -8.67 26.21 6.91
N GLU A 693 -8.01 25.94 5.82
CA GLU A 693 -8.63 25.83 4.49
C GLU A 693 -9.29 24.44 4.27
N ALA A 694 -8.55 23.37 4.54
CA ALA A 694 -9.07 22.02 4.32
C ALA A 694 -10.28 21.70 5.20
N LEU A 695 -10.30 22.15 6.48
CA LEU A 695 -11.47 21.92 7.36
C LEU A 695 -12.70 22.67 6.88
N GLN A 696 -12.56 23.90 6.36
CA GLN A 696 -13.70 24.63 5.79
C GLN A 696 -14.31 23.89 4.60
N ALA A 697 -13.47 23.28 3.76
CA ALA A 697 -13.91 22.48 2.62
C ALA A 697 -14.53 21.14 3.07
N ALA A 698 -14.11 20.60 4.22
CA ALA A 698 -14.58 19.35 4.78
C ALA A 698 -15.89 19.46 5.57
N ILE A 699 -16.41 20.68 5.79
CA ILE A 699 -17.74 20.85 6.45
C ILE A 699 -18.81 20.31 5.50
N SER A 700 -19.47 19.24 5.90
CA SER A 700 -20.56 18.65 5.14
C SER A 700 -21.72 19.64 4.95
N PRO A 701 -22.19 19.88 3.71
CA PRO A 701 -23.34 20.73 3.48
C PRO A 701 -24.65 20.13 4.01
N VAL A 702 -24.68 18.82 4.26
CA VAL A 702 -25.86 18.09 4.76
C VAL A 702 -25.99 18.24 6.27
N THR A 703 -24.88 18.08 7.02
CA THR A 703 -24.88 18.01 8.48
C THR A 703 -24.37 19.29 9.14
N GLY A 704 -23.62 20.13 8.42
CA GLY A 704 -22.88 21.27 8.97
C GLY A 704 -21.71 20.88 9.88
N ARG A 705 -21.32 19.60 9.89
CA ARG A 705 -20.25 19.03 10.75
C ARG A 705 -19.10 18.50 9.87
N VAL A 706 -17.94 18.32 10.47
CA VAL A 706 -16.79 17.66 9.85
C VAL A 706 -16.83 16.19 10.25
N HIS A 707 -16.75 15.32 9.25
CA HIS A 707 -16.75 13.87 9.39
C HIS A 707 -15.37 13.35 8.98
N THR A 708 -14.60 12.84 9.96
CA THR A 708 -13.34 12.16 9.67
C THR A 708 -13.60 10.69 9.41
N SER A 709 -12.71 10.03 8.68
CA SER A 709 -12.68 8.57 8.54
C SER A 709 -11.61 7.99 9.46
N TYR A 710 -11.97 7.01 10.28
CA TYR A 710 -11.05 6.26 11.12
C TYR A 710 -10.68 4.92 10.48
N SER A 711 -9.38 4.61 10.38
CA SER A 711 -8.93 3.27 10.05
C SER A 711 -8.67 2.45 11.32
N LEU A 712 -9.30 1.28 11.40
CA LEU A 712 -9.04 0.30 12.47
C LEU A 712 -7.76 -0.48 12.22
N VAL A 713 -7.26 -0.49 10.98
CA VAL A 713 -6.13 -1.30 10.52
C VAL A 713 -4.93 -0.47 10.07
N GLY A 714 -4.95 0.85 10.30
CA GLY A 714 -3.96 1.80 9.82
C GLY A 714 -2.62 1.79 10.56
N ALA A 715 -2.58 1.29 11.80
CA ALA A 715 -1.37 1.24 12.62
C ALA A 715 -1.16 -0.16 13.19
N GLN A 716 0.02 -0.73 12.96
CA GLN A 716 0.40 -2.08 13.41
C GLN A 716 0.16 -2.32 14.92
N THR A 717 0.29 -1.29 15.75
CA THR A 717 0.04 -1.35 17.20
C THR A 717 -1.45 -1.40 17.56
N GLY A 718 -2.35 -1.33 16.59
CA GLY A 718 -3.80 -1.28 16.83
C GLY A 718 -4.34 0.12 17.14
N ARG A 719 -3.53 1.18 17.13
CA ARG A 719 -4.04 2.55 17.23
C ARG A 719 -4.94 2.87 16.04
N LEU A 720 -6.00 3.64 16.27
CA LEU A 720 -6.81 4.22 15.20
C LEU A 720 -6.01 5.30 14.48
N SER A 721 -6.19 5.43 13.19
CA SER A 721 -5.68 6.57 12.42
C SER A 721 -6.84 7.32 11.77
N SER A 722 -6.77 8.65 11.78
CA SER A 722 -7.78 9.55 11.24
C SER A 722 -7.33 10.13 9.90
N THR A 723 -8.21 10.11 8.91
CA THR A 723 -7.97 10.66 7.56
C THR A 723 -9.21 11.41 7.06
N GLU A 724 -9.04 12.30 6.14
CA GLU A 724 -10.06 13.00 5.35
C GLU A 724 -11.17 13.70 6.17
N PRO A 725 -10.80 14.64 7.06
CA PRO A 725 -9.48 15.16 7.39
C PRO A 725 -8.83 14.45 8.58
N ASN A 726 -7.47 14.51 8.69
CA ASN A 726 -6.79 13.99 9.86
C ASN A 726 -6.94 14.95 11.05
N LEU A 727 -7.81 14.61 11.99
CA LEU A 727 -8.07 15.39 13.20
C LEU A 727 -7.13 15.06 14.37
N GLN A 728 -6.40 13.92 14.31
CA GLN A 728 -5.47 13.50 15.36
C GLN A 728 -4.17 14.29 15.38
N ASN A 729 -3.84 14.98 14.27
CA ASN A 729 -2.59 15.73 14.13
C ASN A 729 -2.74 17.24 14.38
N ILE A 730 -3.89 17.72 14.85
CA ILE A 730 -4.08 19.13 15.20
C ILE A 730 -3.22 19.46 16.42
N PRO A 731 -2.26 20.42 16.32
CA PRO A 731 -1.34 20.72 17.42
C PRO A 731 -2.05 21.14 18.70
N ILE A 732 -1.56 20.70 19.86
CA ILE A 732 -2.10 21.09 21.16
C ILE A 732 -1.16 22.01 21.93
N ARG A 733 0.16 21.87 21.73
CA ARG A 733 1.17 22.56 22.56
C ARG A 733 1.42 24.01 22.16
N THR A 734 1.04 24.40 20.95
CA THR A 734 1.23 25.74 20.43
C THR A 734 -0.03 26.58 20.59
N GLU A 735 0.13 27.89 20.76
CA GLU A 735 -0.99 28.83 20.84
C GLU A 735 -1.88 28.78 19.59
N ILE A 736 -1.24 28.69 18.43
CA ILE A 736 -1.94 28.57 17.13
C ILE A 736 -2.72 27.26 17.06
N GLY A 737 -2.17 26.18 17.56
CA GLY A 737 -2.88 24.89 17.61
C GLY A 737 -4.12 24.94 18.50
N ARG A 738 -4.04 25.62 19.66
CA ARG A 738 -5.20 25.86 20.53
C ARG A 738 -6.28 26.68 19.85
N GLN A 739 -5.91 27.75 19.13
CA GLN A 739 -6.86 28.55 18.35
C GLN A 739 -7.59 27.73 17.28
N ILE A 740 -6.91 26.76 16.63
CA ILE A 740 -7.56 25.83 15.70
C ILE A 740 -8.54 24.93 16.44
N ARG A 741 -8.15 24.36 17.60
CA ARG A 741 -9.05 23.54 18.43
C ARG A 741 -10.24 24.31 18.99
N ASP A 742 -10.10 25.61 19.21
CA ASP A 742 -11.18 26.50 19.60
C ASP A 742 -12.25 26.70 18.52
N CYS A 743 -11.97 26.33 17.28
CA CYS A 743 -12.96 26.33 16.21
C CYS A 743 -13.90 25.11 16.27
N PHE A 744 -13.54 24.05 17.02
CA PHE A 744 -14.39 22.87 17.20
C PHE A 744 -15.30 23.12 18.41
N VAL A 745 -16.60 23.24 18.16
CA VAL A 745 -17.60 23.71 19.12
C VAL A 745 -18.72 22.70 19.30
N ALA A 746 -19.43 22.78 20.43
CA ALA A 746 -20.62 22.00 20.68
C ALA A 746 -21.86 22.60 19.98
N ASP A 747 -22.90 21.82 19.82
CA ASP A 747 -24.22 22.30 19.45
C ASP A 747 -24.79 23.20 20.56
N PRO A 748 -25.71 24.13 20.24
CA PRO A 748 -26.37 24.96 21.26
C PRO A 748 -27.02 24.12 22.39
N GLY A 749 -26.76 24.49 23.65
CA GLY A 749 -27.23 23.76 24.82
C GLY A 749 -26.36 22.55 25.20
N HIS A 750 -25.23 22.39 24.55
CA HIS A 750 -24.25 21.34 24.82
C HIS A 750 -22.88 21.97 25.09
N VAL A 751 -22.00 21.18 25.68
CA VAL A 751 -20.58 21.51 25.87
C VAL A 751 -19.71 20.39 25.29
N ILE A 752 -18.46 20.73 24.93
CA ILE A 752 -17.43 19.74 24.67
C ILE A 752 -16.84 19.27 25.99
N LEU A 753 -16.72 17.97 26.15
CA LEU A 753 -16.03 17.31 27.24
C LEU A 753 -14.87 16.50 26.68
N SER A 754 -13.67 16.75 27.19
CA SER A 754 -12.47 16.02 26.89
C SER A 754 -12.10 15.11 28.04
N ALA A 755 -11.88 13.83 27.79
CA ALA A 755 -11.43 12.85 28.78
C ALA A 755 -10.14 12.21 28.30
N ASP A 756 -9.04 12.47 28.98
CA ASP A 756 -7.69 12.05 28.63
C ASP A 756 -7.08 11.14 29.71
N TYR A 757 -6.39 10.08 29.26
CA TYR A 757 -5.64 9.23 30.18
C TYR A 757 -4.36 9.90 30.62
N SER A 758 -4.22 10.10 31.92
CA SER A 758 -3.02 10.69 32.51
C SER A 758 -1.84 9.72 32.48
N GLN A 759 -0.89 9.97 31.58
CA GLN A 759 0.40 9.24 31.45
C GLN A 759 0.22 7.71 31.30
N ILE A 760 -0.76 7.25 30.54
CA ILE A 760 -1.11 5.82 30.43
C ILE A 760 0.10 4.95 30.03
N GLU A 761 0.94 5.40 29.08
CA GLU A 761 2.08 4.63 28.61
C GLU A 761 3.12 4.38 29.73
N LEU A 762 3.37 5.38 30.59
CA LEU A 762 4.27 5.20 31.73
C LEU A 762 3.67 4.30 32.82
N ARG A 763 2.37 4.38 33.06
CA ARG A 763 1.65 3.49 33.96
C ARG A 763 1.68 2.04 33.49
N LEU A 764 1.50 1.81 32.20
CA LEU A 764 1.61 0.49 31.59
C LEU A 764 3.05 -0.02 31.64
N ALA A 765 4.04 0.83 31.39
CA ALA A 765 5.45 0.48 31.52
C ALA A 765 5.80 0.07 32.98
N ALA A 766 5.31 0.82 33.97
CA ALA A 766 5.50 0.47 35.37
C ALA A 766 4.90 -0.90 35.74
N HIS A 767 3.73 -1.22 35.17
CA HIS A 767 3.09 -2.51 35.36
C HIS A 767 3.83 -3.64 34.61
N MET A 768 4.09 -3.48 33.29
CA MET A 768 4.66 -4.52 32.43
C MET A 768 6.14 -4.83 32.75
N ALA A 769 6.90 -3.79 33.14
CA ALA A 769 8.29 -3.94 33.57
C ALA A 769 8.44 -4.31 35.07
N ASP A 770 7.35 -4.42 35.80
CA ASP A 770 7.26 -4.73 37.24
C ASP A 770 8.20 -3.85 38.05
N VAL A 771 8.05 -2.52 37.96
CA VAL A 771 8.89 -1.53 38.67
C VAL A 771 8.17 -1.06 39.93
N PRO A 772 8.51 -1.60 41.14
CA PRO A 772 7.81 -1.30 42.38
C PRO A 772 7.81 0.18 42.73
N GLU A 773 8.90 0.90 42.47
CA GLU A 773 9.07 2.33 42.77
C GLU A 773 8.11 3.19 41.92
N LEU A 774 7.98 2.87 40.63
CA LEU A 774 7.04 3.57 39.75
C LEU A 774 5.59 3.25 40.11
N LYS A 775 5.29 1.99 40.45
CA LYS A 775 3.96 1.58 40.93
C LYS A 775 3.56 2.31 42.20
N ALA A 776 4.45 2.37 43.20
CA ALA A 776 4.23 3.10 44.42
C ALA A 776 4.04 4.61 44.20
N ALA A 777 4.86 5.19 43.30
CA ALA A 777 4.77 6.61 42.99
C ALA A 777 3.41 6.95 42.32
N PHE A 778 2.95 6.15 41.39
CA PHE A 778 1.64 6.33 40.75
C PHE A 778 0.47 6.11 41.75
N ALA A 779 0.57 5.13 42.65
CA ALA A 779 -0.42 4.91 43.71
C ALA A 779 -0.51 6.08 44.70
N ALA A 780 0.62 6.74 44.95
CA ALA A 780 0.70 7.94 45.79
C ALA A 780 0.32 9.24 45.05
N GLY A 781 0.05 9.19 43.74
CA GLY A 781 -0.21 10.39 42.93
C GLY A 781 1.01 11.29 42.74
N ALA A 782 2.24 10.75 42.86
CA ALA A 782 3.47 11.51 42.75
C ALA A 782 3.81 11.84 41.29
N ASP A 783 4.46 12.98 41.09
CA ASP A 783 4.99 13.39 39.79
C ASP A 783 6.26 12.61 39.41
N ILE A 784 6.12 11.59 38.55
CA ILE A 784 7.21 10.72 38.10
C ILE A 784 8.33 11.53 37.44
N HIS A 785 7.98 12.57 36.66
CA HIS A 785 8.99 13.39 35.96
C HIS A 785 9.77 14.24 36.96
N ALA A 786 9.11 14.73 38.02
CA ALA A 786 9.78 15.43 39.12
C ALA A 786 10.70 14.49 39.91
N ALA A 787 10.22 13.27 40.19
CA ALA A 787 11.06 12.26 40.89
C ALA A 787 12.29 11.90 40.04
N THR A 788 12.13 11.68 38.74
CA THR A 788 13.23 11.42 37.80
C THR A 788 14.18 12.62 37.69
N ALA A 789 13.66 13.86 37.71
CA ALA A 789 14.50 15.07 37.67
C ALA A 789 15.35 15.19 38.93
N GLN A 790 14.80 14.93 40.13
CA GLN A 790 15.52 14.93 41.37
C GLN A 790 16.68 13.92 41.38
N GLU A 791 16.44 12.72 40.83
CA GLU A 791 17.46 11.66 40.79
C GLU A 791 18.59 11.97 39.78
N LEU A 792 18.24 12.45 38.57
CA LEU A 792 19.22 12.66 37.52
C LEU A 792 19.97 13.98 37.63
N PHE A 793 19.32 15.03 38.14
CA PHE A 793 19.87 16.39 38.18
C PHE A 793 20.07 16.94 39.59
N GLY A 794 19.58 16.24 40.64
CA GLY A 794 19.70 16.66 42.02
C GLY A 794 18.75 17.77 42.44
N HIS A 795 17.94 18.33 41.56
CA HIS A 795 16.93 19.35 41.80
C HIS A 795 15.76 19.29 40.82
N VAL A 796 14.65 19.89 41.22
CA VAL A 796 13.43 19.93 40.41
C VAL A 796 13.03 21.36 40.11
N ASP A 797 13.08 21.72 38.87
CA ASP A 797 12.51 22.94 38.31
C ASP A 797 11.77 22.66 36.97
N ARG A 798 11.27 23.68 36.31
CA ARG A 798 10.54 23.51 35.04
C ARG A 798 11.41 22.88 33.94
N GLU A 799 12.69 23.24 33.91
CA GLU A 799 13.63 22.77 32.88
C GLU A 799 14.01 21.30 33.12
N THR A 800 14.52 20.99 34.34
CA THR A 800 14.95 19.64 34.70
C THR A 800 13.79 18.64 34.65
N ARG A 801 12.57 19.05 35.07
CA ARG A 801 11.36 18.25 34.92
C ARG A 801 11.04 18.00 33.45
N GLY A 802 11.20 19.00 32.57
CA GLY A 802 11.02 18.86 31.13
C GLY A 802 12.03 17.89 30.50
N ARG A 803 13.31 18.02 30.90
CA ARG A 803 14.39 17.10 30.49
C ARG A 803 14.12 15.66 30.99
N ALA A 804 13.71 15.49 32.23
CA ALA A 804 13.34 14.20 32.81
C ALA A 804 12.13 13.57 32.05
N LYS A 805 11.14 14.37 31.69
CA LYS A 805 10.04 13.91 30.83
C LYS A 805 10.54 13.35 29.48
N THR A 806 11.46 14.06 28.85
CA THR A 806 12.08 13.62 27.60
C THR A 806 12.85 12.31 27.79
N ILE A 807 13.62 12.18 28.89
CA ILE A 807 14.40 10.99 29.23
C ILE A 807 13.48 9.77 29.47
N ASN A 808 12.43 9.93 30.29
CA ASN A 808 11.48 8.88 30.62
C ASN A 808 10.86 8.24 29.37
N PHE A 809 10.36 9.08 28.46
CA PHE A 809 9.78 8.56 27.22
C PHE A 809 10.84 8.03 26.25
N ALA A 810 11.96 8.72 26.10
CA ALA A 810 12.99 8.33 25.16
C ALA A 810 13.60 6.96 25.50
N ILE A 811 13.90 6.69 26.76
CA ILE A 811 14.46 5.41 27.23
C ILE A 811 13.43 4.30 27.10
N LEU A 812 12.19 4.56 27.47
CA LEU A 812 11.10 3.60 27.31
C LEU A 812 10.95 3.15 25.85
N TYR A 813 11.22 4.05 24.91
CA TYR A 813 11.18 3.80 23.48
C TYR A 813 12.51 3.31 22.89
N GLY A 814 13.47 2.87 23.73
CA GLY A 814 14.71 2.28 23.29
C GLY A 814 15.65 3.23 22.55
N ILE A 815 15.66 4.51 22.94
CA ILE A 815 16.55 5.50 22.32
C ILE A 815 18.02 5.19 22.64
N SER A 816 18.90 5.37 21.66
CA SER A 816 20.35 5.32 21.87
C SER A 816 20.89 6.66 22.38
N ARG A 817 22.10 6.64 22.96
CA ARG A 817 22.83 7.87 23.35
C ARG A 817 22.91 8.90 22.22
N TRP A 818 23.09 8.45 20.98
CA TRP A 818 23.16 9.30 19.81
C TRP A 818 21.83 9.99 19.47
N GLY A 819 20.71 9.36 19.81
CA GLY A 819 19.39 9.95 19.63
C GLY A 819 18.96 10.84 20.79
N LEU A 820 19.43 10.55 22.02
CA LEU A 820 19.10 11.30 23.24
C LEU A 820 19.91 12.60 23.32
N ALA A 821 21.20 12.56 22.99
CA ALA A 821 22.13 13.68 23.10
C ALA A 821 21.62 14.98 22.44
N PRO A 822 21.21 15.00 21.16
CA PRO A 822 20.71 16.22 20.52
C PRO A 822 19.38 16.72 21.09
N ARG A 823 18.54 15.83 21.64
CA ARG A 823 17.26 16.22 22.27
C ARG A 823 17.43 16.97 23.59
N LEU A 824 18.53 16.69 24.29
CA LEU A 824 18.85 17.31 25.57
C LEU A 824 19.92 18.42 25.46
N GLY A 825 20.53 18.58 24.28
CA GLY A 825 21.64 19.52 24.08
C GLY A 825 22.90 19.14 24.84
N VAL A 826 23.19 17.83 24.97
CA VAL A 826 24.32 17.26 25.73
C VAL A 826 25.21 16.41 24.81
N THR A 827 26.39 16.02 25.29
CA THR A 827 27.27 15.09 24.59
C THR A 827 26.70 13.65 24.58
N PRO A 828 27.09 12.79 23.64
CA PRO A 828 26.68 11.39 23.66
C PRO A 828 27.15 10.62 24.91
N GLU A 829 28.28 11.01 25.48
CA GLU A 829 28.84 10.43 26.72
C GLU A 829 27.98 10.80 27.93
N GLU A 830 27.57 12.07 28.04
CA GLU A 830 26.65 12.52 29.09
C GLU A 830 25.26 11.87 28.94
N ALA A 831 24.75 11.74 27.71
CA ALA A 831 23.52 11.05 27.44
C ALA A 831 23.60 9.55 27.86
N GLN A 832 24.74 8.90 27.62
CA GLN A 832 24.95 7.51 28.08
C GLN A 832 24.93 7.43 29.62
N GLY A 833 25.62 8.34 30.31
CA GLY A 833 25.60 8.41 31.76
C GLY A 833 24.18 8.55 32.36
N MET A 834 23.33 9.38 31.70
CA MET A 834 21.93 9.54 32.11
C MET A 834 21.12 8.24 31.86
N ILE A 835 21.36 7.52 30.78
CA ILE A 835 20.72 6.23 30.47
C ILE A 835 21.14 5.19 31.53
N ASP A 836 22.41 5.12 31.85
CA ASP A 836 22.94 4.17 32.83
C ASP A 836 22.38 4.44 34.24
N THR A 837 22.32 5.71 34.67
CA THR A 837 21.71 6.12 35.95
C THR A 837 20.21 5.75 35.97
N TYR A 838 19.51 5.96 34.87
CA TYR A 838 18.09 5.60 34.76
C TYR A 838 17.86 4.09 34.91
N PHE A 839 18.67 3.26 34.26
CA PHE A 839 18.57 1.81 34.38
C PHE A 839 19.02 1.28 35.76
N GLN A 840 19.99 1.94 36.43
CA GLN A 840 20.32 1.62 37.80
C GLN A 840 19.14 1.89 38.74
N ARG A 841 18.40 2.97 38.51
CA ARG A 841 17.22 3.35 39.30
C ARG A 841 15.99 2.47 38.97
N PHE A 842 15.81 2.10 37.73
CA PHE A 842 14.67 1.32 37.24
C PHE A 842 15.11 0.06 36.49
N PRO A 843 15.74 -0.91 37.21
CA PRO A 843 16.29 -2.11 36.55
C PRO A 843 15.22 -2.99 35.91
N GLY A 844 13.95 -2.88 36.32
CA GLY A 844 12.81 -3.53 35.66
C GLY A 844 12.62 -3.09 34.23
N ILE A 845 12.83 -1.81 33.90
CA ILE A 845 12.73 -1.32 32.53
C ILE A 845 13.80 -1.95 31.64
N GLN A 846 15.05 -2.03 32.11
CA GLN A 846 16.13 -2.67 31.34
C GLN A 846 15.82 -4.15 31.08
N ARG A 847 15.33 -4.86 32.09
CA ARG A 847 14.91 -6.26 31.99
C ARG A 847 13.76 -6.42 30.99
N TYR A 848 12.72 -5.58 31.09
CA TYR A 848 11.61 -5.56 30.13
C TYR A 848 12.08 -5.42 28.68
N ILE A 849 12.99 -4.48 28.40
CA ILE A 849 13.57 -4.27 27.07
C ILE A 849 14.28 -5.53 26.59
N HIS A 850 15.14 -6.12 27.44
CA HIS A 850 15.88 -7.32 27.13
C HIS A 850 14.97 -8.52 26.83
N ASP A 851 14.00 -8.77 27.70
CA ASP A 851 13.07 -9.90 27.60
C ASP A 851 12.14 -9.76 26.39
N THR A 852 11.67 -8.55 26.13
CA THR A 852 10.86 -8.26 24.95
C THR A 852 11.63 -8.56 23.67
N LEU A 853 12.86 -8.06 23.54
CA LEU A 853 13.68 -8.31 22.36
C LEU A 853 14.02 -9.79 22.19
N SER A 854 14.32 -10.49 23.28
CA SER A 854 14.60 -11.92 23.28
C SER A 854 13.36 -12.72 22.79
N SER A 855 12.20 -12.40 23.35
CA SER A 855 10.93 -13.04 22.95
C SER A 855 10.59 -12.76 21.49
N VAL A 856 10.76 -11.52 21.01
CA VAL A 856 10.45 -11.17 19.61
C VAL A 856 11.42 -11.83 18.63
N ARG A 857 12.69 -11.96 18.97
CA ARG A 857 13.67 -12.69 18.15
C ARG A 857 13.33 -14.18 18.02
N GLU A 858 12.74 -14.78 19.06
CA GLU A 858 12.30 -16.17 19.08
C GLU A 858 10.98 -16.36 18.34
N LYS A 859 9.96 -15.54 18.64
CA LYS A 859 8.58 -15.71 18.17
C LYS A 859 8.28 -14.98 16.86
N GLY A 860 9.04 -13.95 16.51
CA GLY A 860 8.79 -13.07 15.37
C GLY A 860 7.79 -11.95 15.63
N TYR A 861 7.16 -11.91 16.82
CA TYR A 861 6.18 -10.89 17.18
C TYR A 861 6.28 -10.49 18.65
N SER A 862 5.80 -9.29 18.97
CA SER A 862 5.46 -8.88 20.35
C SER A 862 3.96 -8.98 20.58
N GLU A 863 3.54 -8.99 21.84
CA GLU A 863 2.15 -9.20 22.24
C GLU A 863 1.72 -8.18 23.28
N THR A 864 0.50 -7.65 23.16
CA THR A 864 -0.10 -6.80 24.20
C THR A 864 -0.65 -7.62 25.36
N LEU A 865 -1.03 -6.97 26.47
CA LEU A 865 -1.69 -7.65 27.62
C LEU A 865 -3.04 -8.28 27.23
N PHE A 866 -3.62 -7.87 26.12
CA PHE A 866 -4.88 -8.42 25.62
C PHE A 866 -4.72 -9.48 24.53
N GLY A 867 -3.48 -9.74 24.09
CA GLY A 867 -3.17 -10.78 23.12
C GLY A 867 -3.08 -10.28 21.67
N ARG A 868 -3.02 -8.97 21.44
CA ARG A 868 -2.74 -8.42 20.09
C ARG A 868 -1.31 -8.70 19.71
N LYS A 869 -1.10 -9.28 18.54
CA LYS A 869 0.22 -9.58 17.97
C LYS A 869 0.68 -8.48 17.03
N CYS A 870 1.92 -8.05 17.21
CA CYS A 870 2.61 -7.15 16.28
C CYS A 870 3.82 -7.88 15.72
N TRP A 871 3.85 -8.15 14.42
CA TRP A 871 4.90 -8.93 13.76
C TRP A 871 6.09 -8.07 13.36
N PHE A 872 7.30 -8.61 13.53
CA PHE A 872 8.57 -7.93 13.24
C PHE A 872 9.49 -8.79 12.38
N PRO A 873 9.18 -9.04 11.10
CA PRO A 873 9.96 -9.92 10.23
C PRO A 873 11.41 -9.44 10.05
N ARG A 874 11.68 -8.12 10.23
CA ARG A 874 13.02 -7.54 10.13
C ARG A 874 13.79 -7.51 11.42
N ILE A 875 13.34 -8.14 12.50
CA ILE A 875 14.02 -8.15 13.81
C ILE A 875 15.40 -8.84 13.75
N GLY A 876 15.57 -9.78 12.83
CA GLY A 876 16.82 -10.48 12.55
C GLY A 876 17.62 -9.92 11.38
N SER A 877 17.25 -8.76 10.80
CA SER A 877 17.90 -8.19 9.64
C SER A 877 19.41 -7.99 9.86
N LYS A 878 20.22 -8.35 8.87
CA LYS A 878 21.66 -8.08 8.85
C LYS A 878 21.94 -6.57 8.70
N ASN A 879 21.01 -5.81 8.14
CA ASN A 879 21.10 -4.36 8.08
C ASN A 879 20.88 -3.77 9.48
N GLN A 880 21.93 -3.15 10.02
CA GLN A 880 21.89 -2.57 11.36
C GLN A 880 20.77 -1.52 11.53
N ALA A 881 20.55 -0.68 10.54
CA ALA A 881 19.54 0.38 10.61
C ALA A 881 18.11 -0.21 10.65
N GLU A 882 17.83 -1.20 9.79
CA GLU A 882 16.54 -1.91 9.78
C GLU A 882 16.31 -2.69 11.08
N ARG A 883 17.34 -3.44 11.52
CA ARG A 883 17.25 -4.19 12.77
C ARG A 883 16.99 -3.27 13.95
N GLN A 884 17.76 -2.18 14.10
CA GLN A 884 17.56 -1.21 15.17
C GLN A 884 16.21 -0.51 15.09
N GLY A 885 15.71 -0.24 13.88
CA GLY A 885 14.35 0.26 13.66
C GLY A 885 13.29 -0.72 14.15
N SER A 886 13.43 -1.99 13.78
CA SER A 886 12.55 -3.09 14.20
C SER A 886 12.63 -3.34 15.71
N GLU A 887 13.83 -3.32 16.32
CA GLU A 887 14.03 -3.47 17.76
C GLU A 887 13.30 -2.37 18.54
N ARG A 888 13.43 -1.10 18.13
CA ARG A 888 12.71 0.02 18.78
C ARG A 888 11.19 -0.15 18.64
N ALA A 889 10.70 -0.51 17.47
CA ALA A 889 9.28 -0.76 17.25
C ALA A 889 8.78 -1.93 18.12
N ALA A 890 9.56 -3.00 18.24
CA ALA A 890 9.24 -4.19 19.04
C ALA A 890 9.15 -3.90 20.54
N ILE A 891 10.03 -3.03 21.06
CA ILE A 891 9.99 -2.60 22.48
C ILE A 891 8.73 -1.79 22.77
N ASN A 892 8.32 -0.92 21.81
CA ASN A 892 7.20 -0.01 21.97
C ASN A 892 5.83 -0.67 21.80
N ALA A 893 5.75 -1.65 20.90
CA ALA A 893 4.47 -2.21 20.49
C ALA A 893 3.65 -2.82 21.63
N PRO A 894 4.20 -3.54 22.62
CA PRO A 894 3.40 -4.06 23.73
C PRO A 894 2.75 -2.95 24.57
N ILE A 895 3.47 -1.85 24.85
CA ILE A 895 2.96 -0.74 25.65
C ILE A 895 1.95 0.08 24.85
N GLN A 896 2.32 0.52 23.65
CA GLN A 896 1.44 1.32 22.79
C GLN A 896 0.20 0.54 22.36
N GLY A 897 0.36 -0.74 22.04
CA GLY A 897 -0.76 -1.60 21.67
C GLY A 897 -1.69 -1.87 22.84
N THR A 898 -1.14 -2.09 24.06
CA THR A 898 -1.99 -2.24 25.26
C THR A 898 -2.76 -0.94 25.55
N CYS A 899 -2.14 0.23 25.38
CA CYS A 899 -2.83 1.51 25.44
C CYS A 899 -3.98 1.59 24.44
N ALA A 900 -3.73 1.23 23.17
CA ALA A 900 -4.76 1.20 22.13
C ALA A 900 -5.89 0.22 22.47
N ASP A 901 -5.58 -0.95 22.98
CA ASP A 901 -6.58 -1.96 23.38
C ASP A 901 -7.45 -1.46 24.55
N ILE A 902 -6.88 -0.75 25.52
CA ILE A 902 -7.60 -0.16 26.66
C ILE A 902 -8.59 0.91 26.16
N ILE A 903 -8.12 1.86 25.34
CA ILE A 903 -9.00 2.94 24.85
C ILE A 903 -10.10 2.40 23.94
N LYS A 904 -9.79 1.41 23.09
CA LYS A 904 -10.78 0.73 22.24
C LYS A 904 -11.87 0.02 23.07
N ARG A 905 -11.48 -0.61 24.17
CA ARG A 905 -12.42 -1.24 25.11
C ARG A 905 -13.26 -0.21 25.82
N ALA A 906 -12.67 0.91 26.26
CA ALA A 906 -13.44 2.04 26.80
C ALA A 906 -14.47 2.54 25.81
N MET A 907 -14.10 2.77 24.56
CA MET A 907 -14.99 3.19 23.49
C MET A 907 -16.15 2.21 23.28
N ALA A 908 -15.86 0.91 23.20
CA ALA A 908 -16.86 -0.13 22.98
C ALA A 908 -17.88 -0.25 24.15
N GLN A 909 -17.45 0.06 25.38
CA GLN A 909 -18.28 0.02 26.58
C GLN A 909 -19.02 1.34 26.85
N MET A 910 -18.63 2.43 26.21
CA MET A 910 -19.08 3.77 26.54
C MET A 910 -20.57 4.01 26.28
N GLU A 911 -21.05 3.73 25.07
CA GLU A 911 -22.46 3.95 24.72
C GLU A 911 -23.42 3.09 25.55
N PRO A 912 -23.16 1.79 25.77
CA PRO A 912 -23.97 0.99 26.70
C PRO A 912 -24.02 1.55 28.13
N ALA A 913 -22.88 1.97 28.67
CA ALA A 913 -22.81 2.52 30.04
C ALA A 913 -23.56 3.86 30.17
N LEU A 914 -23.45 4.74 29.17
CA LEU A 914 -24.20 6.00 29.12
C LEU A 914 -25.69 5.76 29.01
N ALA A 915 -26.10 4.77 28.20
CA ALA A 915 -27.53 4.42 28.08
C ALA A 915 -28.10 3.84 29.38
N GLU A 916 -27.34 2.97 30.06
CA GLU A 916 -27.73 2.40 31.38
C GLU A 916 -27.84 3.49 32.45
N ALA A 917 -26.98 4.51 32.38
CA ALA A 917 -27.05 5.67 33.27
C ALA A 917 -28.15 6.68 32.92
N GLY A 918 -28.93 6.43 31.86
CA GLY A 918 -30.02 7.33 31.43
C GLY A 918 -29.52 8.61 30.74
N LEU A 919 -28.34 8.58 30.10
CA LEU A 919 -27.68 9.71 29.45
C LEU A 919 -27.60 9.56 27.91
N PRO A 920 -28.72 9.31 27.21
CA PRO A 920 -28.66 9.04 25.75
C PRO A 920 -28.29 10.27 24.90
N GLY A 921 -28.30 11.48 25.50
CA GLY A 921 -27.91 12.74 24.88
C GLY A 921 -26.40 12.93 24.74
N VAL A 922 -25.61 12.15 25.50
CA VAL A 922 -24.13 12.21 25.44
C VAL A 922 -23.63 11.49 24.22
N LYS A 923 -22.82 12.17 23.41
CA LYS A 923 -22.31 11.65 22.14
C LYS A 923 -20.78 11.63 22.13
N MET A 924 -20.15 10.48 21.96
CA MET A 924 -18.73 10.38 21.69
C MET A 924 -18.48 10.80 20.23
N LEU A 925 -17.61 11.79 20.02
CA LEU A 925 -17.34 12.41 18.72
C LEU A 925 -16.00 12.02 18.13
N LEU A 926 -14.92 12.15 18.93
CA LEU A 926 -13.55 11.93 18.45
C LEU A 926 -12.76 11.05 19.41
N GLN A 927 -11.79 10.34 18.85
CA GLN A 927 -10.68 9.72 19.55
C GLN A 927 -9.38 10.32 19.04
N VAL A 928 -8.55 10.90 19.90
CA VAL A 928 -7.30 11.59 19.56
C VAL A 928 -6.21 11.16 20.54
N HIS A 929 -5.25 10.37 20.08
CA HIS A 929 -4.18 9.79 20.93
C HIS A 929 -4.76 8.99 22.11
N ASP A 930 -4.66 9.54 23.33
CA ASP A 930 -5.12 8.92 24.58
C ASP A 930 -6.43 9.57 25.09
N GLU A 931 -7.05 10.45 24.26
CA GLU A 931 -8.20 11.29 24.56
C GLU A 931 -9.45 10.81 23.86
N LEU A 932 -10.60 10.89 24.54
CA LEU A 932 -11.95 10.79 23.98
C LEU A 932 -12.67 12.13 24.13
N VAL A 933 -13.26 12.62 23.04
CA VAL A 933 -13.98 13.89 22.99
C VAL A 933 -15.49 13.63 22.86
N PHE A 934 -16.27 14.27 23.72
CA PHE A 934 -17.72 14.11 23.77
C PHE A 934 -18.44 15.44 23.58
N GLU A 935 -19.65 15.35 23.05
CA GLU A 935 -20.65 16.43 23.11
C GLU A 935 -21.70 16.03 24.14
N VAL A 936 -21.91 16.89 25.15
CA VAL A 936 -22.69 16.58 26.35
C VAL A 936 -23.74 17.69 26.56
N PRO A 937 -25.04 17.38 26.81
CA PRO A 937 -25.99 18.38 27.24
C PRO A 937 -25.51 19.08 28.53
N GLU A 938 -25.64 20.40 28.62
CA GLU A 938 -25.14 21.18 29.76
C GLU A 938 -25.63 20.68 31.13
N GLY A 939 -26.86 20.15 31.18
CA GLY A 939 -27.46 19.59 32.42
C GLY A 939 -26.89 18.25 32.85
N ASP A 940 -26.26 17.51 31.95
CA ASP A 940 -25.82 16.12 32.15
C ASP A 940 -24.29 16.02 32.46
N VAL A 941 -23.57 17.13 32.41
CA VAL A 941 -22.08 17.16 32.46
C VAL A 941 -21.51 16.41 33.65
N GLU A 942 -21.99 16.62 34.86
CA GLU A 942 -21.42 15.96 36.05
C GLU A 942 -21.71 14.45 36.05
N ALA A 943 -22.91 14.05 35.67
CA ALA A 943 -23.30 12.64 35.57
C ALA A 943 -22.52 11.94 34.47
N ALA A 944 -22.40 12.57 33.30
CA ALA A 944 -21.62 12.06 32.18
C ALA A 944 -20.15 11.93 32.55
N SER A 945 -19.54 12.94 33.22
CA SER A 945 -18.16 12.91 33.69
C SER A 945 -17.89 11.73 34.60
N ALA A 946 -18.80 11.42 35.51
CA ALA A 946 -18.66 10.28 36.41
C ALA A 946 -18.68 8.95 35.67
N VAL A 947 -19.61 8.75 34.75
CA VAL A 947 -19.71 7.52 33.95
C VAL A 947 -18.50 7.36 33.03
N ILE A 948 -18.11 8.42 32.28
CA ILE A 948 -16.98 8.40 31.36
C ILE A 948 -15.68 8.04 32.10
N ARG A 949 -15.43 8.70 33.25
CA ARG A 949 -14.25 8.38 34.09
C ARG A 949 -14.26 6.92 34.51
N GLN A 950 -15.36 6.43 35.05
CA GLN A 950 -15.49 5.05 35.50
C GLN A 950 -15.24 4.05 34.38
N VAL A 951 -15.84 4.24 33.21
CA VAL A 951 -15.65 3.37 32.04
C VAL A 951 -14.21 3.35 31.59
N MET A 952 -13.56 4.52 31.48
CA MET A 952 -12.16 4.61 31.05
C MET A 952 -11.21 4.00 32.09
N GLU A 953 -11.35 4.33 33.37
CA GLU A 953 -10.48 3.78 34.42
C GLU A 953 -10.59 2.26 34.56
N GLN A 954 -11.77 1.69 34.29
CA GLN A 954 -12.07 0.27 34.42
C GLN A 954 -12.00 -0.50 33.10
N ALA A 955 -11.63 0.15 32.00
CA ALA A 955 -11.69 -0.45 30.67
C ALA A 955 -10.87 -1.74 30.52
N ALA A 956 -9.82 -1.93 31.30
CA ALA A 956 -9.00 -3.14 31.29
C ALA A 956 -9.74 -4.35 31.90
N LEU A 957 -10.65 -4.13 32.86
CA LEU A 957 -11.35 -5.18 33.59
C LEU A 957 -12.48 -5.82 32.75
N PRO A 958 -12.86 -7.06 33.06
CA PRO A 958 -12.18 -8.03 33.94
C PRO A 958 -11.03 -8.76 33.25
N SER A 959 -10.71 -8.40 31.99
CA SER A 959 -9.77 -9.13 31.15
C SER A 959 -8.32 -9.07 31.63
N VAL A 960 -7.90 -7.91 32.15
CA VAL A 960 -6.56 -7.65 32.65
C VAL A 960 -6.65 -6.80 33.91
N THR A 961 -5.96 -7.22 34.97
CA THR A 961 -5.78 -6.42 36.19
C THR A 961 -4.45 -5.67 36.08
N ILE A 962 -4.52 -4.35 35.98
CA ILE A 962 -3.34 -3.48 35.94
C ILE A 962 -2.97 -3.09 37.37
N GLY A 963 -1.72 -3.35 37.77
CA GLY A 963 -1.24 -3.07 39.14
C GLY A 963 -0.95 -1.58 39.42
N VAL A 964 -1.44 -0.68 38.56
CA VAL A 964 -1.33 0.78 38.67
C VAL A 964 -2.69 1.38 38.34
N PRO A 965 -3.23 2.31 39.12
CA PRO A 965 -4.49 2.94 38.76
C PRO A 965 -4.38 3.70 37.43
N LEU A 966 -5.39 3.56 36.57
CA LEU A 966 -5.51 4.35 35.36
C LEU A 966 -6.23 5.65 35.74
N GLY A 967 -5.51 6.78 35.71
CA GLY A 967 -6.13 8.08 35.99
C GLY A 967 -6.68 8.73 34.73
N VAL A 968 -7.86 9.32 34.81
CA VAL A 968 -8.52 10.07 33.73
C VAL A 968 -8.75 11.50 34.14
N GLU A 969 -8.21 12.43 33.37
CA GLU A 969 -8.45 13.87 33.50
C GLU A 969 -9.61 14.26 32.61
N ILE A 970 -10.55 15.05 33.15
CA ILE A 970 -11.74 15.51 32.43
C ILE A 970 -11.77 17.02 32.45
N GLY A 971 -11.77 17.61 31.27
CA GLY A 971 -12.02 19.02 31.03
C GLY A 971 -13.33 19.26 30.29
N LYS A 972 -13.89 20.44 30.45
CA LYS A 972 -15.16 20.87 29.82
C LYS A 972 -15.07 22.30 29.33
N GLY A 973 -15.71 22.59 28.20
CA GLY A 973 -15.73 23.93 27.65
C GLY A 973 -16.70 24.07 26.46
N PRO A 974 -16.92 25.30 25.99
CA PRO A 974 -17.75 25.55 24.81
C PRO A 974 -17.06 25.08 23.50
N SER A 975 -15.77 24.84 23.57
CA SER A 975 -14.94 24.37 22.43
C SER A 975 -13.95 23.28 22.90
N TRP A 976 -13.40 22.55 21.95
CA TRP A 976 -12.40 21.54 22.26
C TRP A 976 -11.11 22.16 22.84
N GLY A 977 -10.68 23.35 22.33
CA GLY A 977 -9.53 24.05 22.90
C GLY A 977 -9.76 24.53 24.35
N ALA A 978 -11.00 24.91 24.70
CA ALA A 978 -11.37 25.32 26.05
C ALA A 978 -11.58 24.15 27.02
N ALA A 979 -11.80 22.94 26.50
CA ALA A 979 -11.97 21.72 27.29
C ALA A 979 -10.65 21.04 27.68
N HIS A 980 -9.51 21.60 27.28
CA HIS A 980 -8.15 21.07 27.55
C HIS A 980 -7.45 21.81 28.67
#